data_d43a8610ea3480bac1ef2795b7ad0d12
#
_entry.id   d43a8610ea3480bac1ef2795b7ad0d12
#
_cell.length_a   1.000
_cell.length_b   1.000
_cell.length_c   1.000
_cell.angle_alpha   90.00
_cell.angle_beta   90.00
_cell.angle_gamma   90.00
#
_symmetry.space_group_name_H-M   'P 1'
#
loop_
_entity.id
_entity.type
_entity.pdbx_description
1 polymer ?
#
loop_
_entity_poly.entity_id
_entity_poly.type
_entity_poly.pdbx_seq_one_letter_code
_entity_poly.pdbx_strand_id
1 'polypeptide(L)'
;MRRWRIPLIWLLAALLCGGIILKTPVAADLTLFVPRTDPVAELLLEQLRSGPTTRLILIGLTGDAESERAAVSRRLAESLRASSSFVRIANGADALPETELQTLFAHRYLLSPTVSPERFTPDALRAALRQRLRELQSPLAAVQKRWLPADPTGELLTLLKRWQGEIREPAKRLGVWFSPNGDRALLLAETRAAGYDLAGQRHAVMAIRAAFAKVAAGTTVALQMSGPGVIATLAEDTVRAEAELLSILATLGIMLILVLVYRSARTVWIGALPMLAALLVGAAAVDLLFGKMYALTLAFSMTLLGETLDYPTYLFSHRQAGETVRDTLRGLWPTMRLCAATTLLGCLAMIAPGAPGLSQLGVFTIAGIIAAVTTTRWLLPVLLPPDWRPARVIGAGIWMDTLLKPRPWRALAVGVGGLLVLLALLIKAPPVWEDDIAALSPVPRELLRLDQELRSGLGAPEVGQLIAVTAPDAETALQQSEIVAAWLDARQQEGLLAGYEAAARYLPSQQTQRQRQAHLPDLEALTANLARAAEGLPFQPGLFTPFLDAIAAARTAPPVQPEDWRGTLLGTRIGILLFPGERGWTALLPLSGVKNPQWLAANLPSSQATHAFYLDLRAETNRLVSGFRATALQRLTWGVVLIVAVVWVGLRSWRGVIAALAPVTMALIFTVAVLLGLGERLSLFHLVSLLLVLGIGVDYGLFFSRPAADPVQRRQTLHALLVCCGSALTVFGMLATSELPALRAIGLTVSIGVAASFSAALVMARPLLIRMG
;
A
#
# COMPACT_ATOMS: atom_id res chain seq x y z
N MET A 1 -8.56 51.39 -15.95
CA MET A 1 -7.39 50.63 -15.41
C MET A 1 -7.72 49.72 -14.20
N ARG A 2 -8.57 50.09 -13.23
CA ARG A 2 -8.87 49.28 -12.03
C ARG A 2 -9.58 47.92 -12.33
N ARG A 3 -10.37 47.81 -13.42
CA ARG A 3 -11.14 46.58 -13.75
C ARG A 3 -10.27 45.43 -14.29
N TRP A 4 -9.10 45.69 -14.87
CA TRP A 4 -8.20 44.67 -15.44
C TRP A 4 -7.17 44.12 -14.43
N ARG A 5 -7.03 44.70 -13.25
CA ARG A 5 -6.08 44.24 -12.22
C ARG A 5 -6.41 42.90 -11.68
N ILE A 6 -7.70 42.62 -11.40
CA ILE A 6 -8.15 41.33 -10.84
C ILE A 6 -7.94 40.17 -11.82
N PRO A 7 -8.41 40.25 -13.11
CA PRO A 7 -8.10 39.24 -14.10
C PRO A 7 -6.62 38.99 -14.31
N LEU A 8 -5.80 40.04 -14.31
CA LEU A 8 -4.35 39.92 -14.48
C LEU A 8 -3.70 39.20 -13.30
N ILE A 9 -4.04 39.55 -12.06
CA ILE A 9 -3.56 38.86 -10.85
C ILE A 9 -3.95 37.41 -10.89
N TRP A 10 -5.20 37.11 -11.27
CA TRP A 10 -5.69 35.72 -11.38
C TRP A 10 -4.91 34.94 -12.43
N LEU A 11 -4.64 35.55 -13.62
CA LEU A 11 -3.88 34.92 -14.69
C LEU A 11 -2.43 34.61 -14.26
N LEU A 12 -1.78 35.61 -13.59
CA LEU A 12 -0.43 35.42 -13.07
C LEU A 12 -0.37 34.32 -12.01
N ALA A 13 -1.35 34.27 -11.11
CA ALA A 13 -1.46 33.20 -10.11
C ALA A 13 -1.68 31.83 -10.78
N ALA A 14 -2.54 31.76 -11.80
CA ALA A 14 -2.78 30.52 -12.54
C ALA A 14 -1.51 30.03 -13.28
N LEU A 15 -0.76 30.95 -13.91
CA LEU A 15 0.51 30.62 -14.57
C LEU A 15 1.57 30.17 -13.58
N LEU A 16 1.67 30.83 -12.43
CA LEU A 16 2.60 30.43 -11.35
C LEU A 16 2.26 29.02 -10.83
N CYS A 17 1.00 28.74 -10.50
CA CYS A 17 0.55 27.44 -10.07
C CYS A 17 0.79 26.38 -11.16
N GLY A 18 0.51 26.68 -12.43
CA GLY A 18 0.79 25.78 -13.55
C GLY A 18 2.28 25.46 -13.68
N GLY A 19 3.16 26.46 -13.50
CA GLY A 19 4.60 26.25 -13.51
C GLY A 19 5.12 25.37 -12.36
N ILE A 20 4.47 25.42 -11.18
CA ILE A 20 4.76 24.56 -10.04
C ILE A 20 4.33 23.11 -10.39
N ILE A 21 3.10 22.91 -10.84
CA ILE A 21 2.52 21.61 -11.13
C ILE A 21 3.32 20.83 -12.19
N LEU A 22 3.84 21.52 -13.21
CA LEU A 22 4.65 20.88 -14.27
C LEU A 22 5.93 20.21 -13.74
N LYS A 23 6.39 20.59 -12.56
CA LYS A 23 7.60 20.04 -11.91
C LYS A 23 7.26 19.02 -10.83
N THR A 24 6.00 18.87 -10.46
CA THR A 24 5.57 18.03 -9.35
C THR A 24 5.68 16.55 -9.71
N PRO A 25 6.48 15.74 -9.00
CA PRO A 25 6.52 14.30 -9.21
C PRO A 25 5.25 13.65 -8.67
N VAL A 26 4.68 12.71 -9.44
CA VAL A 26 3.54 11.90 -9.00
C VAL A 26 4.06 10.58 -8.43
N ALA A 27 3.64 10.24 -7.21
CA ALA A 27 4.04 9.01 -6.52
C ALA A 27 2.83 8.11 -6.27
N ALA A 28 2.95 6.82 -6.57
CA ALA A 28 1.89 5.82 -6.38
C ALA A 28 2.09 4.95 -5.12
N ASP A 29 2.71 5.52 -4.08
CA ASP A 29 3.04 4.80 -2.85
C ASP A 29 1.82 4.70 -1.91
N LEU A 30 1.20 3.52 -1.84
CA LEU A 30 0.06 3.24 -0.96
C LEU A 30 0.44 3.08 0.52
N THR A 31 1.73 2.85 0.83
CA THR A 31 2.20 2.70 2.22
C THR A 31 2.10 4.00 3.02
N LEU A 32 1.86 5.12 2.34
CA LEU A 32 1.75 6.46 2.93
C LEU A 32 0.40 6.72 3.62
N PHE A 33 -0.54 5.79 3.48
CA PHE A 33 -1.79 5.80 4.25
C PHE A 33 -1.65 5.06 5.59
N VAL A 34 -0.49 4.40 5.83
CA VAL A 34 -0.18 3.71 7.09
C VAL A 34 0.53 4.67 8.04
N PRO A 35 0.07 4.85 9.31
CA PRO A 35 0.71 5.76 10.25
C PRO A 35 2.08 5.28 10.70
N ARG A 36 2.95 6.23 10.94
CA ARG A 36 4.26 6.05 11.57
C ARG A 36 4.18 6.38 13.05
N THR A 37 3.45 5.58 13.81
CA THR A 37 3.19 5.88 15.23
C THR A 37 3.93 4.99 16.20
N ASP A 38 4.53 3.87 15.70
CA ASP A 38 5.18 2.85 16.51
C ASP A 38 6.52 2.44 15.87
N PRO A 39 7.60 2.20 16.63
CA PRO A 39 8.88 1.67 16.12
C PRO A 39 8.71 0.38 15.29
N VAL A 40 7.74 -0.46 15.64
CA VAL A 40 7.39 -1.68 14.91
C VAL A 40 6.79 -1.36 13.55
N ALA A 41 5.87 -0.38 13.48
CA ALA A 41 5.29 0.09 12.22
C ALA A 41 6.33 0.74 11.31
N GLU A 42 7.30 1.46 11.88
CA GLU A 42 8.40 2.07 11.15
C GLU A 42 9.30 1.01 10.51
N LEU A 43 9.67 -0.03 11.25
CA LEU A 43 10.47 -1.16 10.76
C LEU A 43 9.74 -1.96 9.68
N LEU A 44 8.42 -2.17 9.84
CA LEU A 44 7.58 -2.80 8.81
C LEU A 44 7.54 -1.97 7.53
N LEU A 45 7.38 -0.66 7.65
CA LEU A 45 7.38 0.26 6.50
C LEU A 45 8.74 0.32 5.81
N GLU A 46 9.83 0.29 6.57
CA GLU A 46 11.19 0.21 6.03
C GLU A 46 11.39 -1.10 5.25
N GLN A 47 10.92 -2.23 5.79
CA GLN A 47 10.95 -3.52 5.11
C GLN A 47 10.12 -3.54 3.82
N LEU A 48 8.92 -2.95 3.86
CA LEU A 48 8.05 -2.85 2.69
C LEU A 48 8.61 -1.92 1.61
N ARG A 49 9.45 -0.95 1.98
CA ARG A 49 10.02 0.03 1.04
C ARG A 49 11.37 -0.37 0.49
N SER A 50 12.30 -0.75 1.36
CA SER A 50 13.71 -0.92 1.03
C SER A 50 14.24 -2.32 1.29
N GLY A 51 13.44 -3.20 1.89
CA GLY A 51 13.84 -4.57 2.16
C GLY A 51 14.30 -5.31 0.90
N PRO A 52 15.28 -6.21 0.99
CA PRO A 52 15.82 -6.94 -0.15
C PRO A 52 14.76 -7.70 -0.96
N THR A 53 13.69 -8.17 -0.28
CA THR A 53 12.55 -8.85 -0.92
C THR A 53 11.77 -7.96 -1.87
N THR A 54 11.84 -6.63 -1.72
CA THR A 54 11.13 -5.68 -2.59
C THR A 54 11.76 -5.53 -3.98
N ARG A 55 13.01 -5.98 -4.13
CA ARG A 55 13.74 -6.01 -5.41
C ARG A 55 13.53 -7.28 -6.21
N LEU A 56 12.79 -8.25 -5.67
CA LEU A 56 12.61 -9.54 -6.31
C LEU A 56 11.40 -9.50 -7.27
N ILE A 57 11.64 -9.94 -8.51
CA ILE A 57 10.61 -10.26 -9.49
C ILE A 57 10.56 -11.77 -9.65
N LEU A 58 9.38 -12.33 -9.44
CA LEU A 58 9.08 -13.75 -9.60
C LEU A 58 8.53 -13.96 -11.00
N ILE A 59 9.09 -14.92 -11.72
CA ILE A 59 8.71 -15.20 -13.12
C ILE A 59 8.27 -16.66 -13.22
N GLY A 60 7.10 -16.88 -13.82
CA GLY A 60 6.56 -18.18 -14.20
C GLY A 60 6.38 -18.27 -15.70
N LEU A 61 6.80 -19.38 -16.29
CA LEU A 61 6.60 -19.70 -17.70
C LEU A 61 5.60 -20.85 -17.80
N THR A 62 4.47 -20.62 -18.44
CA THR A 62 3.37 -21.59 -18.61
C THR A 62 3.11 -21.88 -20.09
N GLY A 63 2.25 -22.87 -20.37
CA GLY A 63 1.97 -23.29 -21.75
C GLY A 63 3.04 -24.22 -22.30
N ASP A 64 2.82 -24.73 -23.51
CA ASP A 64 3.73 -25.62 -24.24
C ASP A 64 4.22 -26.87 -23.47
N ALA A 65 5.13 -27.64 -24.08
CA ALA A 65 5.75 -28.81 -23.47
C ALA A 65 6.77 -28.38 -22.38
N GLU A 66 7.00 -29.26 -21.39
CA GLU A 66 7.98 -29.03 -20.31
C GLU A 66 9.39 -28.74 -20.85
N SER A 67 9.78 -29.42 -21.93
CA SER A 67 11.07 -29.21 -22.61
C SER A 67 11.21 -27.82 -23.21
N GLU A 68 10.14 -27.29 -23.80
CA GLU A 68 10.15 -25.96 -24.41
C GLU A 68 10.16 -24.86 -23.33
N ARG A 69 9.36 -25.02 -22.25
CA ARG A 69 9.41 -24.12 -21.09
C ARG A 69 10.82 -24.08 -20.47
N ALA A 70 11.49 -25.23 -20.36
CA ALA A 70 12.87 -25.30 -19.87
C ALA A 70 13.86 -24.62 -20.81
N ALA A 71 13.69 -24.77 -22.13
CA ALA A 71 14.53 -24.11 -23.13
C ALA A 71 14.35 -22.59 -23.11
N VAL A 72 13.09 -22.11 -23.06
CA VAL A 72 12.78 -20.68 -22.94
C VAL A 72 13.32 -20.12 -21.64
N SER A 73 13.20 -20.85 -20.50
CA SER A 73 13.74 -20.44 -19.20
C SER A 73 15.27 -20.20 -19.28
N ARG A 74 16.02 -21.09 -19.90
CA ARG A 74 17.48 -20.93 -20.06
C ARG A 74 17.83 -19.72 -20.91
N ARG A 75 17.22 -19.60 -22.11
CA ARG A 75 17.46 -18.47 -23.01
C ARG A 75 17.07 -17.14 -22.40
N LEU A 76 15.94 -17.09 -21.67
CA LEU A 76 15.48 -15.88 -20.96
C LEU A 76 16.47 -15.50 -19.87
N ALA A 77 16.89 -16.43 -19.03
CA ALA A 77 17.86 -16.18 -17.97
C ALA A 77 19.18 -15.63 -18.52
N GLU A 78 19.70 -16.20 -19.62
CA GLU A 78 20.91 -15.75 -20.29
C GLU A 78 20.75 -14.32 -20.84
N SER A 79 19.63 -14.02 -21.53
CA SER A 79 19.35 -12.69 -22.04
C SER A 79 19.24 -11.64 -20.94
N LEU A 80 18.61 -11.98 -19.81
CA LEU A 80 18.45 -11.06 -18.68
C LEU A 80 19.73 -10.81 -17.91
N ARG A 81 20.66 -11.81 -17.81
CA ARG A 81 21.98 -11.63 -17.20
C ARG A 81 22.84 -10.60 -17.94
N ALA A 82 22.65 -10.47 -19.25
CA ALA A 82 23.33 -9.45 -20.05
C ALA A 82 22.78 -8.01 -19.82
N SER A 83 21.63 -7.87 -19.14
CA SER A 83 21.00 -6.57 -18.88
C SER A 83 21.52 -5.91 -17.61
N SER A 84 21.84 -4.61 -17.69
CA SER A 84 22.27 -3.81 -16.54
C SER A 84 21.16 -3.56 -15.50
N SER A 85 19.90 -3.89 -15.81
CA SER A 85 18.75 -3.68 -14.92
C SER A 85 18.74 -4.66 -13.74
N PHE A 86 19.44 -5.79 -13.84
CA PHE A 86 19.41 -6.84 -12.83
C PHE A 86 20.75 -6.99 -12.13
N VAL A 87 20.70 -7.30 -10.86
CA VAL A 87 21.86 -7.75 -10.08
C VAL A 87 22.07 -9.22 -10.32
N ARG A 88 20.95 -9.99 -10.45
CA ARG A 88 21.00 -11.44 -10.52
C ARG A 88 19.75 -12.03 -11.18
N ILE A 89 19.96 -13.15 -11.88
CA ILE A 89 18.91 -14.00 -12.44
C ILE A 89 19.20 -15.45 -12.05
N ALA A 90 18.24 -16.11 -11.41
CA ALA A 90 18.33 -17.51 -11.03
C ALA A 90 17.14 -18.30 -11.60
N ASN A 91 17.40 -19.47 -12.17
CA ASN A 91 16.39 -20.38 -12.70
C ASN A 91 16.66 -21.85 -12.37
N GLY A 92 17.62 -22.10 -11.47
CA GLY A 92 18.05 -23.45 -11.10
C GLY A 92 18.96 -24.15 -12.09
N ALA A 93 19.26 -23.53 -13.25
CA ALA A 93 20.22 -24.10 -14.21
C ALA A 93 21.65 -24.00 -13.68
N ASP A 94 21.94 -22.98 -12.90
CA ASP A 94 23.25 -22.78 -12.32
C ASP A 94 23.46 -23.77 -11.16
N ALA A 95 24.51 -24.57 -11.24
CA ALA A 95 25.13 -25.15 -10.06
C ALA A 95 25.64 -23.96 -9.20
N LEU A 96 25.84 -24.18 -7.90
CA LEU A 96 26.58 -23.21 -7.08
C LEU A 96 27.84 -22.85 -7.85
N PRO A 97 28.15 -21.56 -8.07
CA PRO A 97 29.34 -21.16 -8.77
C PRO A 97 30.56 -21.87 -8.14
N GLU A 98 31.48 -22.35 -8.94
CA GLU A 98 32.65 -23.07 -8.44
C GLU A 98 33.41 -22.25 -7.39
N THR A 99 33.46 -20.94 -7.57
CA THR A 99 34.05 -19.98 -6.61
C THR A 99 33.32 -19.97 -5.27
N GLU A 100 31.98 -20.02 -5.27
CA GLU A 100 31.17 -20.05 -4.04
C GLU A 100 31.36 -21.40 -3.32
N LEU A 101 31.34 -22.48 -4.06
CA LEU A 101 31.60 -23.81 -3.51
C LEU A 101 33.03 -23.93 -2.93
N GLN A 102 34.03 -23.33 -3.59
CA GLN A 102 35.42 -23.28 -3.08
C GLN A 102 35.51 -22.46 -1.80
N THR A 103 34.83 -21.30 -1.72
CA THR A 103 34.77 -20.47 -0.49
C THR A 103 34.11 -21.23 0.66
N LEU A 104 33.00 -21.90 0.40
CA LEU A 104 32.34 -22.77 1.38
C LEU A 104 33.25 -23.90 1.85
N PHE A 105 33.93 -24.51 0.91
CA PHE A 105 34.87 -25.61 1.20
C PHE A 105 36.03 -25.12 2.05
N ALA A 106 36.60 -23.97 1.75
CA ALA A 106 37.71 -23.39 2.51
C ALA A 106 37.33 -23.09 3.98
N HIS A 107 36.11 -22.58 4.21
CA HIS A 107 35.65 -22.16 5.55
C HIS A 107 34.72 -23.17 6.22
N ARG A 108 34.56 -24.40 5.71
CA ARG A 108 33.58 -25.38 6.20
C ARG A 108 33.72 -25.70 7.69
N TYR A 109 34.91 -25.68 8.25
CA TYR A 109 35.15 -25.96 9.66
C TYR A 109 34.75 -24.78 10.58
N LEU A 110 34.73 -23.57 10.08
CA LEU A 110 34.22 -22.40 10.82
C LEU A 110 32.69 -22.31 10.75
N LEU A 111 32.12 -22.73 9.60
CA LEU A 111 30.70 -22.62 9.31
C LEU A 111 29.87 -23.82 9.82
N SER A 112 30.48 -25.01 9.91
CA SER A 112 29.77 -26.23 10.29
C SER A 112 29.47 -26.30 11.80
N PRO A 113 28.21 -26.51 12.20
CA PRO A 113 27.84 -26.64 13.61
C PRO A 113 28.24 -27.97 14.23
N THR A 114 28.71 -28.95 13.43
CA THR A 114 29.12 -30.27 13.91
C THR A 114 30.57 -30.31 14.35
N VAL A 115 31.31 -29.21 14.21
CA VAL A 115 32.70 -29.12 14.65
C VAL A 115 32.75 -29.07 16.20
N SER A 116 33.24 -30.17 16.76
CA SER A 116 33.49 -30.31 18.22
C SER A 116 34.73 -31.18 18.44
N PRO A 117 35.38 -31.13 19.62
CA PRO A 117 36.54 -31.94 19.89
C PRO A 117 36.30 -33.45 19.71
N GLU A 118 35.11 -33.94 20.06
CA GLU A 118 34.69 -35.34 19.93
C GLU A 118 34.70 -35.83 18.46
N ARG A 119 34.50 -34.92 17.51
CA ARG A 119 34.45 -35.22 16.07
C ARG A 119 35.78 -35.69 15.52
N PHE A 120 36.88 -35.33 16.18
CA PHE A 120 38.27 -35.63 15.75
C PHE A 120 38.91 -36.77 16.58
N THR A 121 38.12 -37.48 17.39
CA THR A 121 38.61 -38.67 18.08
C THR A 121 38.80 -39.83 17.11
N PRO A 122 39.70 -40.81 17.39
CA PRO A 122 39.91 -41.96 16.52
C PRO A 122 38.63 -42.70 16.13
N ASP A 123 37.73 -42.91 17.08
CA ASP A 123 36.49 -43.64 16.85
C ASP A 123 35.52 -42.84 15.93
N ALA A 124 35.37 -41.53 16.18
CA ALA A 124 34.54 -40.66 15.34
C ALA A 124 35.09 -40.52 13.92
N LEU A 125 36.40 -40.36 13.77
CA LEU A 125 37.07 -40.35 12.46
C LEU A 125 36.90 -41.68 11.74
N ARG A 126 37.04 -42.80 12.45
CA ARG A 126 36.81 -44.15 11.87
C ARG A 126 35.39 -44.35 11.42
N ALA A 127 34.44 -43.89 12.17
CA ALA A 127 33.00 -43.92 11.80
C ALA A 127 32.73 -43.08 10.56
N ALA A 128 33.30 -41.87 10.49
CA ALA A 128 33.21 -40.97 9.32
C ALA A 128 33.84 -41.62 8.07
N LEU A 129 35.05 -42.19 8.17
CA LEU A 129 35.73 -42.87 7.09
C LEU A 129 34.93 -44.07 6.57
N ARG A 130 34.37 -44.91 7.44
CA ARG A 130 33.46 -46.00 7.06
C ARG A 130 32.21 -45.53 6.35
N GLN A 131 31.66 -44.40 6.79
CA GLN A 131 30.52 -43.79 6.12
C GLN A 131 30.88 -43.30 4.72
N ARG A 132 32.01 -42.61 4.55
CA ARG A 132 32.52 -42.23 3.22
C ARG A 132 32.73 -43.41 2.31
N LEU A 133 33.25 -44.50 2.84
CA LEU A 133 33.47 -45.73 2.08
C LEU A 133 32.15 -46.32 1.55
N ARG A 134 31.10 -46.32 2.35
CA ARG A 134 29.77 -46.76 1.92
C ARG A 134 29.19 -45.84 0.85
N GLU A 135 29.37 -44.50 1.01
CA GLU A 135 28.85 -43.52 0.07
C GLU A 135 29.59 -43.57 -1.31
N LEU A 136 30.86 -44.01 -1.33
CA LEU A 136 31.59 -44.27 -2.57
C LEU A 136 31.01 -45.42 -3.39
N GLN A 137 30.17 -46.26 -2.81
CA GLN A 137 29.43 -47.32 -3.50
C GLN A 137 28.09 -46.84 -4.08
N SER A 138 27.72 -45.56 -3.87
CA SER A 138 26.49 -44.94 -4.35
C SER A 138 26.67 -44.25 -5.71
N PRO A 139 25.60 -43.93 -6.44
CA PRO A 139 25.67 -43.17 -7.69
C PRO A 139 26.32 -41.80 -7.55
N LEU A 140 26.43 -41.25 -6.34
CA LEU A 140 27.09 -39.97 -6.04
C LEU A 140 28.60 -40.06 -5.86
N ALA A 141 29.20 -41.24 -6.06
CA ALA A 141 30.63 -41.52 -5.86
C ALA A 141 31.58 -40.56 -6.60
N ALA A 142 31.21 -40.17 -7.83
CA ALA A 142 32.03 -39.30 -8.65
C ALA A 142 32.25 -37.89 -8.02
N VAL A 143 31.21 -37.32 -7.41
CA VAL A 143 31.27 -36.02 -6.73
C VAL A 143 32.06 -36.16 -5.42
N GLN A 144 31.85 -37.22 -4.68
CA GLN A 144 32.47 -37.42 -3.38
C GLN A 144 33.96 -37.74 -3.48
N LYS A 145 34.42 -38.45 -4.53
CA LYS A 145 35.84 -38.75 -4.76
C LYS A 145 36.70 -37.47 -4.80
N ARG A 146 36.19 -36.39 -5.35
CA ARG A 146 36.91 -35.11 -5.44
C ARG A 146 37.23 -34.51 -4.07
N TRP A 147 36.28 -34.59 -3.13
CA TRP A 147 36.36 -33.88 -1.84
C TRP A 147 36.88 -34.76 -0.71
N LEU A 148 36.81 -36.08 -0.85
CA LEU A 148 37.17 -37.05 0.17
C LEU A 148 38.59 -36.85 0.76
N PRO A 149 39.65 -36.60 -0.01
CA PRO A 149 40.98 -36.43 0.57
C PRO A 149 41.10 -35.23 1.51
N ALA A 150 40.36 -34.16 1.26
CA ALA A 150 40.41 -32.93 2.05
C ALA A 150 39.27 -32.80 3.05
N ASP A 151 38.16 -33.57 2.90
CA ASP A 151 37.00 -33.53 3.81
C ASP A 151 36.49 -34.94 4.17
N PRO A 152 37.30 -35.77 4.85
CA PRO A 152 36.89 -37.11 5.23
C PRO A 152 35.77 -37.10 6.28
N THR A 153 35.66 -36.05 7.06
CA THR A 153 34.55 -35.85 8.04
C THR A 153 33.24 -35.49 7.36
N GLY A 154 33.25 -34.95 6.13
CA GLY A 154 32.08 -34.59 5.33
C GLY A 154 31.37 -33.36 5.79
N GLU A 155 32.10 -32.38 6.31
CA GLU A 155 31.53 -31.13 6.83
C GLU A 155 30.84 -30.30 5.74
N LEU A 156 31.41 -30.26 4.51
CA LEU A 156 30.74 -29.60 3.37
C LEU A 156 29.38 -30.21 3.05
N LEU A 157 29.33 -31.56 3.00
CA LEU A 157 28.06 -32.25 2.72
C LEU A 157 27.05 -32.06 3.83
N THR A 158 27.51 -31.98 5.08
CA THR A 158 26.67 -31.70 6.25
C THR A 158 26.07 -30.31 6.18
N LEU A 159 26.86 -29.28 5.81
CA LEU A 159 26.39 -27.93 5.56
C LEU A 159 25.34 -27.88 4.45
N LEU A 160 25.67 -28.50 3.29
CA LEU A 160 24.74 -28.50 2.15
C LEU A 160 23.43 -29.22 2.46
N LYS A 161 23.48 -30.38 3.13
CA LYS A 161 22.28 -31.13 3.54
C LYS A 161 21.43 -30.34 4.54
N ARG A 162 22.05 -29.68 5.51
CA ARG A 162 21.34 -28.86 6.48
C ARG A 162 20.62 -27.70 5.79
N TRP A 163 21.28 -27.03 4.86
CA TRP A 163 20.67 -25.94 4.12
C TRP A 163 19.58 -26.42 3.14
N GLN A 164 19.75 -27.58 2.51
CA GLN A 164 18.72 -28.19 1.64
C GLN A 164 17.49 -28.67 2.41
N GLY A 165 17.65 -29.23 3.61
CA GLY A 165 16.55 -29.73 4.44
C GLY A 165 15.61 -28.66 4.96
N GLU A 166 16.09 -27.42 5.08
CA GLU A 166 15.35 -26.25 5.56
C GLU A 166 14.75 -25.42 4.41
N ILE A 167 15.28 -25.59 3.19
CA ILE A 167 14.84 -24.93 1.97
C ILE A 167 13.94 -25.90 1.21
N ARG A 168 12.68 -25.58 1.02
CA ARG A 168 11.90 -26.17 -0.08
C ARG A 168 12.45 -25.61 -1.38
N GLU A 169 13.57 -26.20 -1.87
CA GLU A 169 14.01 -25.85 -3.22
C GLU A 169 12.92 -26.21 -4.23
N PRO A 170 12.70 -25.36 -5.24
CA PRO A 170 11.83 -25.69 -6.36
C PRO A 170 12.24 -27.03 -6.99
N ALA A 171 11.29 -27.82 -7.44
CA ALA A 171 11.58 -29.06 -8.13
C ALA A 171 12.46 -28.79 -9.35
N LYS A 172 13.63 -29.44 -9.43
CA LYS A 172 14.53 -29.29 -10.57
C LYS A 172 14.20 -30.32 -11.62
N ARG A 173 13.74 -29.88 -12.80
CA ARG A 173 13.45 -30.73 -13.96
C ARG A 173 14.12 -30.15 -15.20
N LEU A 174 14.67 -31.02 -16.04
CA LEU A 174 15.40 -30.62 -17.27
C LEU A 174 16.45 -29.51 -17.01
N GLY A 175 17.04 -29.50 -15.81
CA GLY A 175 18.08 -28.58 -15.42
C GLY A 175 17.61 -27.18 -14.97
N VAL A 176 16.30 -26.91 -14.88
CA VAL A 176 15.74 -25.64 -14.40
C VAL A 176 14.69 -25.87 -13.31
N TRP A 177 14.32 -24.82 -12.59
CA TRP A 177 13.29 -24.87 -11.57
C TRP A 177 11.89 -24.99 -12.17
N PHE A 178 11.08 -25.86 -11.56
CA PHE A 178 9.66 -26.01 -11.85
C PHE A 178 8.82 -25.90 -10.57
N SER A 179 7.56 -25.52 -10.74
CA SER A 179 6.55 -25.65 -9.71
C SER A 179 6.41 -27.13 -9.27
N PRO A 180 5.92 -27.41 -8.05
CA PRO A 180 5.74 -28.80 -7.57
C PRO A 180 4.95 -29.68 -8.53
N ASN A 181 3.92 -29.09 -9.19
CA ASN A 181 3.06 -29.79 -10.16
C ASN A 181 3.68 -29.90 -11.55
N GLY A 182 4.81 -29.23 -11.83
CA GLY A 182 5.47 -29.22 -13.13
C GLY A 182 4.76 -28.37 -14.21
N ASP A 183 3.75 -27.61 -13.85
CA ASP A 183 2.96 -26.78 -14.78
C ASP A 183 3.66 -25.48 -15.20
N ARG A 184 4.65 -25.03 -14.43
CA ARG A 184 5.39 -23.78 -14.65
C ARG A 184 6.88 -23.97 -14.49
N ALA A 185 7.68 -23.41 -15.42
CA ALA A 185 9.11 -23.20 -15.17
C ALA A 185 9.27 -21.86 -14.42
N LEU A 186 10.15 -21.85 -13.41
CA LEU A 186 10.29 -20.74 -12.47
C LEU A 186 11.63 -20.03 -12.61
N LEU A 187 11.62 -18.70 -12.51
CA LEU A 187 12.83 -17.89 -12.45
C LEU A 187 12.65 -16.80 -11.37
N LEU A 188 13.77 -16.38 -10.81
CA LEU A 188 13.88 -15.28 -9.88
C LEU A 188 14.81 -14.22 -10.46
N ALA A 189 14.34 -12.98 -10.55
CA ALA A 189 15.14 -11.85 -10.97
C ALA A 189 15.25 -10.83 -9.82
N GLU A 190 16.49 -10.44 -9.48
CA GLU A 190 16.78 -9.40 -8.52
C GLU A 190 17.13 -8.12 -9.26
N THR A 191 16.31 -7.07 -9.07
CA THR A 191 16.50 -5.77 -9.74
C THR A 191 17.61 -4.96 -9.07
N ARG A 192 18.33 -4.16 -9.86
CA ARG A 192 19.28 -3.17 -9.33
C ARG A 192 18.55 -1.98 -8.69
N ALA A 193 17.41 -1.62 -9.24
CA ALA A 193 16.55 -0.58 -8.70
C ALA A 193 15.98 -0.99 -7.34
N ALA A 194 15.93 -0.06 -6.41
CA ALA A 194 15.28 -0.26 -5.12
C ALA A 194 13.76 -0.50 -5.29
N GLY A 195 13.13 -1.19 -4.35
CA GLY A 195 11.70 -1.51 -4.43
C GLY A 195 10.78 -0.29 -4.54
N TYR A 196 11.17 0.83 -3.95
CA TYR A 196 10.44 2.10 -4.01
C TYR A 196 10.73 2.95 -5.28
N ASP A 197 11.75 2.59 -6.06
CA ASP A 197 12.05 3.23 -7.36
C ASP A 197 11.16 2.64 -8.45
N LEU A 198 9.94 3.18 -8.56
CA LEU A 198 8.94 2.71 -9.52
C LEU A 198 9.41 2.85 -10.98
N ALA A 199 10.19 3.88 -11.30
CA ALA A 199 10.72 4.07 -12.65
C ALA A 199 11.73 2.98 -13.02
N GLY A 200 12.66 2.68 -12.10
CA GLY A 200 13.62 1.59 -12.26
C GLY A 200 12.95 0.20 -12.28
N GLN A 201 11.94 -0.02 -11.43
CA GLN A 201 11.16 -1.26 -11.45
C GLN A 201 10.39 -1.43 -12.76
N ARG A 202 9.77 -0.37 -13.27
CA ARG A 202 9.08 -0.36 -14.58
C ARG A 202 10.05 -0.69 -15.72
N HIS A 203 11.25 -0.11 -15.69
CA HIS A 203 12.28 -0.42 -16.67
C HIS A 203 12.70 -1.90 -16.62
N ALA A 204 12.87 -2.47 -15.43
CA ALA A 204 13.17 -3.90 -15.27
C ALA A 204 12.03 -4.79 -15.79
N VAL A 205 10.76 -4.48 -15.50
CA VAL A 205 9.60 -5.20 -16.02
C VAL A 205 9.54 -5.16 -17.54
N MET A 206 9.78 -3.99 -18.14
CA MET A 206 9.83 -3.84 -19.60
C MET A 206 11.00 -4.63 -20.21
N ALA A 207 12.16 -4.65 -19.56
CA ALA A 207 13.31 -5.44 -20.00
C ALA A 207 12.99 -6.94 -20.02
N ILE A 208 12.29 -7.46 -19.00
CA ILE A 208 11.85 -8.87 -18.97
C ILE A 208 10.87 -9.15 -20.12
N ARG A 209 9.87 -8.30 -20.33
CA ARG A 209 8.90 -8.48 -21.43
C ARG A 209 9.56 -8.45 -22.80
N ALA A 210 10.48 -7.52 -23.02
CA ALA A 210 11.21 -7.39 -24.28
C ALA A 210 12.14 -8.59 -24.53
N ALA A 211 12.85 -9.08 -23.52
CA ALA A 211 13.68 -10.28 -23.60
C ALA A 211 12.81 -11.52 -23.89
N PHE A 212 11.70 -11.67 -23.17
CA PHE A 212 10.77 -12.78 -23.37
C PHE A 212 10.18 -12.80 -24.78
N ALA A 213 9.72 -11.66 -25.31
CA ALA A 213 9.16 -11.57 -26.65
C ALA A 213 10.15 -12.06 -27.74
N LYS A 214 11.47 -11.81 -27.56
CA LYS A 214 12.50 -12.29 -28.48
C LYS A 214 12.76 -13.80 -28.34
N VAL A 215 12.79 -14.29 -27.09
CA VAL A 215 13.20 -15.66 -26.78
C VAL A 215 12.06 -16.67 -26.98
N ALA A 216 10.82 -16.26 -26.76
CA ALA A 216 9.63 -17.08 -26.89
C ALA A 216 9.00 -17.00 -28.29
N ALA A 217 9.60 -16.27 -29.24
CA ALA A 217 9.09 -16.18 -30.61
C ALA A 217 8.95 -17.58 -31.24
N GLY A 218 7.75 -17.88 -31.72
CA GLY A 218 7.43 -19.19 -32.33
C GLY A 218 7.03 -20.29 -31.33
N THR A 219 6.89 -19.98 -30.04
CA THR A 219 6.40 -20.89 -29.00
C THR A 219 5.04 -20.44 -28.48
N THR A 220 4.31 -21.34 -27.79
CA THR A 220 3.06 -21.02 -27.08
C THR A 220 3.29 -20.75 -25.59
N VAL A 221 4.54 -20.59 -25.18
CA VAL A 221 4.90 -20.26 -23.80
C VAL A 221 4.40 -18.88 -23.42
N ALA A 222 3.74 -18.78 -22.28
CA ALA A 222 3.22 -17.52 -21.71
C ALA A 222 4.05 -17.09 -20.50
N LEU A 223 4.26 -15.76 -20.41
CA LEU A 223 5.00 -15.12 -19.32
C LEU A 223 4.03 -14.69 -18.21
N GLN A 224 4.30 -15.14 -17.01
CA GLN A 224 3.66 -14.66 -15.78
C GLN A 224 4.73 -13.97 -14.92
N MET A 225 4.39 -12.84 -14.33
CA MET A 225 5.31 -12.10 -13.47
C MET A 225 4.58 -11.63 -12.23
N SER A 226 5.25 -11.69 -11.09
CA SER A 226 4.80 -11.10 -9.84
C SER A 226 6.00 -10.59 -9.03
N GLY A 227 5.70 -9.99 -7.90
CA GLY A 227 6.67 -9.40 -6.99
C GLY A 227 6.31 -7.94 -6.68
N PRO A 228 6.84 -7.37 -5.59
CA PRO A 228 6.44 -6.03 -5.12
C PRO A 228 6.58 -4.95 -6.21
N GLY A 229 7.68 -4.96 -6.98
CA GLY A 229 7.89 -4.01 -8.07
C GLY A 229 6.89 -4.15 -9.21
N VAL A 230 6.54 -5.39 -9.60
CA VAL A 230 5.53 -5.66 -10.65
C VAL A 230 4.16 -5.21 -10.18
N ILE A 231 3.79 -5.55 -8.95
CA ILE A 231 2.50 -5.19 -8.35
C ILE A 231 2.37 -3.67 -8.24
N ALA A 232 3.43 -2.99 -7.77
CA ALA A 232 3.42 -1.54 -7.62
C ALA A 232 3.30 -0.80 -8.96
N THR A 233 4.03 -1.24 -9.99
CA THR A 233 3.95 -0.63 -11.33
C THR A 233 2.59 -0.87 -11.99
N LEU A 234 2.01 -2.05 -11.84
CA LEU A 234 0.68 -2.36 -12.38
C LEU A 234 -0.42 -1.57 -11.64
N ALA A 235 -0.33 -1.48 -10.32
CA ALA A 235 -1.24 -0.69 -9.51
C ALA A 235 -1.18 0.79 -9.91
N GLU A 236 0.02 1.35 -10.12
CA GLU A 236 0.18 2.73 -10.61
C GLU A 236 -0.48 2.93 -11.97
N ASP A 237 -0.24 2.05 -12.92
CA ASP A 237 -0.80 2.13 -14.27
C ASP A 237 -2.33 2.06 -14.24
N THR A 238 -2.90 1.13 -13.44
CA THR A 238 -4.35 0.99 -13.28
C THR A 238 -4.97 2.23 -12.63
N VAL A 239 -4.39 2.70 -11.51
CA VAL A 239 -4.87 3.91 -10.81
C VAL A 239 -4.83 5.12 -11.72
N ARG A 240 -3.74 5.28 -12.47
CA ARG A 240 -3.56 6.42 -13.38
C ARG A 240 -4.54 6.40 -14.53
N ALA A 241 -4.66 5.27 -15.24
CA ALA A 241 -5.56 5.11 -16.37
C ALA A 241 -7.03 5.35 -15.98
N GLU A 242 -7.44 4.79 -14.85
CA GLU A 242 -8.79 4.95 -14.34
C GLU A 242 -9.05 6.39 -13.88
N ALA A 243 -8.08 7.02 -13.18
CA ALA A 243 -8.17 8.40 -12.77
C ALA A 243 -8.30 9.34 -13.97
N GLU A 244 -7.51 9.14 -15.03
CA GLU A 244 -7.59 9.92 -16.27
C GLU A 244 -8.96 9.76 -16.95
N LEU A 245 -9.44 8.54 -17.10
CA LEU A 245 -10.75 8.25 -17.70
C LEU A 245 -11.89 8.91 -16.93
N LEU A 246 -11.94 8.69 -15.62
CA LEU A 246 -12.98 9.25 -14.75
C LEU A 246 -12.92 10.78 -14.73
N SER A 247 -11.71 11.40 -14.77
CA SER A 247 -11.53 12.85 -14.87
C SER A 247 -12.16 13.42 -16.12
N ILE A 248 -11.89 12.79 -17.25
CA ILE A 248 -12.43 13.21 -18.53
C ILE A 248 -13.97 13.10 -18.53
N LEU A 249 -14.48 11.94 -18.08
CA LEU A 249 -15.93 11.70 -18.02
C LEU A 249 -16.64 12.66 -17.08
N ALA A 250 -16.08 12.90 -15.87
CA ALA A 250 -16.63 13.85 -14.90
C ALA A 250 -16.64 15.28 -15.44
N THR A 251 -15.55 15.71 -16.07
CA THR A 251 -15.46 17.03 -16.69
C THR A 251 -16.46 17.20 -17.81
N LEU A 252 -16.59 16.20 -18.69
CA LEU A 252 -17.60 16.20 -19.77
C LEU A 252 -19.02 16.20 -19.22
N GLY A 253 -19.31 15.40 -18.17
CA GLY A 253 -20.60 15.36 -17.50
C GLY A 253 -20.99 16.71 -16.89
N ILE A 254 -20.05 17.34 -16.18
CA ILE A 254 -20.24 18.69 -15.64
C ILE A 254 -20.49 19.72 -16.75
N MET A 255 -19.65 19.70 -17.80
CA MET A 255 -19.82 20.60 -18.93
C MET A 255 -21.16 20.42 -19.62
N LEU A 256 -21.61 19.17 -19.77
CA LEU A 256 -22.93 18.86 -20.32
C LEU A 256 -24.05 19.45 -19.45
N ILE A 257 -23.99 19.27 -18.13
CA ILE A 257 -24.97 19.86 -17.20
C ILE A 257 -24.99 21.39 -17.34
N LEU A 258 -23.80 22.03 -17.34
CA LEU A 258 -23.71 23.48 -17.49
C LEU A 258 -24.29 23.98 -18.82
N VAL A 259 -24.00 23.26 -19.92
CA VAL A 259 -24.54 23.59 -21.24
C VAL A 259 -26.07 23.44 -21.27
N LEU A 260 -26.60 22.34 -20.73
CA LEU A 260 -28.04 22.08 -20.69
C LEU A 260 -28.80 23.11 -19.83
N VAL A 261 -28.20 23.49 -18.68
CA VAL A 261 -28.80 24.43 -17.73
C VAL A 261 -28.70 25.87 -18.23
N TYR A 262 -27.50 26.31 -18.59
CA TYR A 262 -27.26 27.73 -18.90
C TYR A 262 -27.36 28.08 -20.37
N ARG A 263 -27.30 27.10 -21.29
CA ARG A 263 -27.48 27.25 -22.75
C ARG A 263 -26.66 28.42 -23.37
N SER A 264 -25.51 28.74 -22.76
CA SER A 264 -24.62 29.81 -23.14
C SER A 264 -23.17 29.43 -22.95
N ALA A 265 -22.42 29.27 -24.03
CA ALA A 265 -21.01 28.93 -23.98
C ALA A 265 -20.20 29.90 -23.12
N ARG A 266 -20.49 31.21 -23.21
CA ARG A 266 -19.82 32.23 -22.38
C ARG A 266 -20.07 32.01 -20.88
N THR A 267 -21.31 31.69 -20.49
CA THR A 267 -21.65 31.43 -19.08
C THR A 267 -20.97 30.15 -18.56
N VAL A 268 -20.93 29.12 -19.40
CA VAL A 268 -20.25 27.87 -19.09
C VAL A 268 -18.74 28.10 -18.85
N TRP A 269 -18.07 28.82 -19.77
CA TRP A 269 -16.64 29.14 -19.62
C TRP A 269 -16.34 29.99 -18.37
N ILE A 270 -17.16 31.01 -18.09
CA ILE A 270 -17.00 31.85 -16.89
C ILE A 270 -17.28 31.03 -15.63
N GLY A 271 -18.27 30.14 -15.65
CA GLY A 271 -18.59 29.25 -14.54
C GLY A 271 -17.53 28.17 -14.27
N ALA A 272 -16.74 27.79 -15.28
CA ALA A 272 -15.65 26.86 -15.15
C ALA A 272 -14.36 27.47 -14.51
N LEU A 273 -14.23 28.82 -14.48
CA LEU A 273 -13.04 29.48 -13.93
C LEU A 273 -12.79 29.17 -12.44
N PRO A 274 -13.80 29.14 -11.54
CA PRO A 274 -13.59 28.72 -10.16
C PRO A 274 -13.10 27.28 -10.03
N MET A 275 -13.58 26.35 -10.88
CA MET A 275 -13.11 24.97 -10.92
C MET A 275 -11.63 24.90 -11.33
N LEU A 276 -11.26 25.62 -12.39
CA LEU A 276 -9.86 25.67 -12.84
C LEU A 276 -8.95 26.28 -11.76
N ALA A 277 -9.38 27.36 -11.11
CA ALA A 277 -8.63 27.94 -10.01
C ALA A 277 -8.46 26.94 -8.86
N ALA A 278 -9.50 26.20 -8.51
CA ALA A 278 -9.46 25.20 -7.45
C ALA A 278 -8.46 24.08 -7.73
N LEU A 279 -8.46 23.55 -8.95
CA LEU A 279 -7.50 22.52 -9.37
C LEU A 279 -6.06 23.02 -9.33
N LEU A 280 -5.80 24.20 -9.91
CA LEU A 280 -4.45 24.76 -9.97
C LEU A 280 -3.90 25.11 -8.58
N VAL A 281 -4.69 25.81 -7.76
CA VAL A 281 -4.26 26.23 -6.43
C VAL A 281 -4.17 25.03 -5.48
N GLY A 282 -5.11 24.09 -5.56
CA GLY A 282 -5.10 22.86 -4.78
C GLY A 282 -3.85 22.02 -5.06
N ALA A 283 -3.54 21.78 -6.34
CA ALA A 283 -2.34 21.04 -6.73
C ALA A 283 -1.05 21.74 -6.33
N ALA A 284 -0.96 23.07 -6.55
CA ALA A 284 0.21 23.84 -6.15
C ALA A 284 0.41 23.86 -4.62
N ALA A 285 -0.66 23.92 -3.84
CA ALA A 285 -0.58 23.86 -2.37
C ALA A 285 -0.05 22.51 -1.89
N VAL A 286 -0.46 21.41 -2.53
CA VAL A 286 0.06 20.06 -2.23
C VAL A 286 1.55 19.99 -2.56
N ASP A 287 2.00 20.46 -3.72
CA ASP A 287 3.41 20.45 -4.07
C ASP A 287 4.27 21.28 -3.10
N LEU A 288 3.83 22.49 -2.77
CA LEU A 288 4.54 23.38 -1.85
C LEU A 288 4.68 22.80 -0.42
N LEU A 289 3.70 22.02 0.04
CA LEU A 289 3.71 21.48 1.40
C LEU A 289 4.33 20.08 1.50
N PHE A 290 4.23 19.26 0.44
CA PHE A 290 4.65 17.88 0.46
C PHE A 290 5.75 17.53 -0.55
N GLY A 291 6.07 18.43 -1.50
CA GLY A 291 7.09 18.23 -2.54
C GLY A 291 6.78 17.16 -3.58
N LYS A 292 5.63 16.49 -3.47
CA LYS A 292 5.15 15.43 -4.39
C LYS A 292 3.65 15.26 -4.27
N MET A 293 3.02 14.79 -5.32
CA MET A 293 1.57 14.46 -5.34
C MET A 293 1.37 12.95 -5.40
N TYR A 294 0.43 12.42 -4.60
CA TYR A 294 0.07 11.00 -4.68
C TYR A 294 -0.98 10.76 -5.77
N ALA A 295 -0.86 9.63 -6.46
CA ALA A 295 -1.80 9.25 -7.52
C ALA A 295 -3.26 9.23 -7.03
N LEU A 296 -3.51 8.79 -5.80
CA LEU A 296 -4.83 8.83 -5.19
C LEU A 296 -5.33 10.27 -4.96
N THR A 297 -4.44 11.22 -4.59
CA THR A 297 -4.79 12.65 -4.47
C THR A 297 -5.20 13.22 -5.83
N LEU A 298 -4.50 12.85 -6.90
CA LEU A 298 -4.86 13.24 -8.25
C LEU A 298 -6.23 12.67 -8.65
N ALA A 299 -6.49 11.38 -8.39
CA ALA A 299 -7.78 10.77 -8.64
C ALA A 299 -8.91 11.43 -7.83
N PHE A 300 -8.64 11.81 -6.57
CA PHE A 300 -9.60 12.51 -5.71
C PHE A 300 -9.83 13.96 -6.12
N SER A 301 -8.92 14.56 -6.90
CA SER A 301 -9.07 15.94 -7.38
C SER A 301 -10.39 16.18 -8.15
N MET A 302 -10.93 15.12 -8.76
CA MET A 302 -12.23 15.18 -9.44
C MET A 302 -13.39 15.51 -8.51
N THR A 303 -13.35 15.06 -7.24
CA THR A 303 -14.42 15.33 -6.28
C THR A 303 -14.57 16.82 -6.04
N LEU A 304 -13.45 17.55 -6.09
CA LEU A 304 -13.43 19.00 -5.96
C LEU A 304 -14.17 19.72 -7.09
N LEU A 305 -14.23 19.12 -8.29
CA LEU A 305 -14.96 19.69 -9.42
C LEU A 305 -16.46 19.80 -9.13
N GLY A 306 -17.04 18.79 -8.48
CA GLY A 306 -18.46 18.81 -8.09
C GLY A 306 -18.77 19.92 -7.08
N GLU A 307 -17.94 20.06 -6.03
CA GLU A 307 -18.15 21.04 -4.96
C GLU A 307 -17.90 22.49 -5.38
N THR A 308 -16.87 22.71 -6.19
CA THR A 308 -16.50 24.09 -6.58
C THR A 308 -17.46 24.72 -7.57
N LEU A 309 -18.25 23.90 -8.26
CA LEU A 309 -19.30 24.36 -9.17
C LEU A 309 -20.49 24.99 -8.43
N ASP A 310 -20.69 24.67 -7.18
CA ASP A 310 -21.81 25.16 -6.39
C ASP A 310 -21.79 26.69 -6.25
N TYR A 311 -20.63 27.27 -6.04
CA TYR A 311 -20.47 28.71 -5.83
C TYR A 311 -20.89 29.57 -7.03
N PRO A 312 -20.42 29.32 -8.29
CA PRO A 312 -20.95 30.01 -9.46
C PRO A 312 -22.42 29.69 -9.74
N THR A 313 -22.86 28.46 -9.46
CA THR A 313 -24.26 28.05 -9.63
C THR A 313 -25.22 28.82 -8.71
N TYR A 314 -24.86 29.05 -7.45
CA TYR A 314 -25.63 29.90 -6.55
C TYR A 314 -25.73 31.31 -7.08
N LEU A 315 -24.62 31.91 -7.59
CA LEU A 315 -24.64 33.24 -8.18
C LEU A 315 -25.55 33.32 -9.41
N PHE A 316 -25.39 32.36 -10.33
CA PHE A 316 -26.12 32.40 -11.59
C PHE A 316 -27.62 32.17 -11.41
N SER A 317 -28.02 31.28 -10.52
CA SER A 317 -29.42 30.93 -10.30
C SER A 317 -30.22 31.99 -9.53
N HIS A 318 -29.58 32.77 -8.64
CA HIS A 318 -30.26 33.77 -7.83
C HIS A 318 -30.26 35.18 -8.43
N ARG A 319 -29.67 35.39 -9.62
CA ARG A 319 -29.67 36.70 -10.20
C ARG A 319 -31.05 37.16 -10.67
N GLN A 320 -31.47 38.32 -10.23
CA GLN A 320 -32.73 38.94 -10.61
C GLN A 320 -32.54 40.03 -11.68
N ALA A 321 -33.63 40.33 -12.41
CA ALA A 321 -33.65 41.41 -13.38
C ALA A 321 -33.57 42.77 -12.63
N GLY A 322 -32.66 43.63 -13.08
CA GLY A 322 -32.42 44.95 -12.46
C GLY A 322 -31.35 44.98 -11.39
N GLU A 323 -30.89 43.86 -10.86
CA GLU A 323 -29.78 43.84 -9.91
C GLU A 323 -28.42 43.78 -10.60
N THR A 324 -27.36 44.28 -9.97
CA THR A 324 -25.99 44.03 -10.41
C THR A 324 -25.49 42.71 -9.87
N VAL A 325 -24.51 42.07 -10.55
CA VAL A 325 -23.86 40.84 -10.06
C VAL A 325 -23.29 41.02 -8.65
N ARG A 326 -22.87 42.22 -8.31
CA ARG A 326 -22.35 42.55 -6.97
C ARG A 326 -23.41 42.57 -5.90
N ASP A 327 -24.62 43.06 -6.23
CA ASP A 327 -25.72 43.11 -5.28
C ASP A 327 -26.29 41.73 -4.98
N THR A 328 -26.43 40.89 -6.02
CA THR A 328 -26.77 39.46 -5.86
C THR A 328 -25.75 38.76 -4.96
N LEU A 329 -24.45 38.98 -5.20
CA LEU A 329 -23.38 38.39 -4.36
C LEU A 329 -23.41 38.91 -2.91
N ARG A 330 -23.67 40.21 -2.68
CA ARG A 330 -23.79 40.73 -1.30
C ARG A 330 -24.90 40.02 -0.55
N GLY A 331 -26.02 39.81 -1.21
CA GLY A 331 -27.17 39.11 -0.61
C GLY A 331 -26.90 37.62 -0.32
N LEU A 332 -26.12 36.93 -1.17
CA LEU A 332 -25.79 35.51 -1.01
C LEU A 332 -24.57 35.26 -0.10
N TRP A 333 -23.70 36.26 0.04
CA TRP A 333 -22.37 36.09 0.69
C TRP A 333 -22.43 35.55 2.12
N PRO A 334 -23.36 35.95 3.00
CA PRO A 334 -23.45 35.40 4.35
C PRO A 334 -23.68 33.88 4.35
N THR A 335 -24.52 33.37 3.43
CA THR A 335 -24.81 31.94 3.29
C THR A 335 -23.62 31.22 2.63
N MET A 336 -23.08 31.74 1.52
CA MET A 336 -21.96 31.13 0.81
C MET A 336 -20.69 30.98 1.67
N ARG A 337 -20.35 32.01 2.49
CA ARG A 337 -19.22 31.93 3.41
C ARG A 337 -19.43 30.90 4.52
N LEU A 338 -20.69 30.72 4.97
CA LEU A 338 -21.01 29.73 5.98
C LEU A 338 -20.92 28.32 5.42
N CYS A 339 -21.43 28.09 4.20
CA CYS A 339 -21.26 26.86 3.44
C CYS A 339 -19.77 26.53 3.24
N ALA A 340 -18.99 27.49 2.73
CA ALA A 340 -17.55 27.28 2.56
C ALA A 340 -16.86 26.94 3.90
N ALA A 341 -17.23 27.63 5.00
CA ALA A 341 -16.63 27.37 6.31
C ALA A 341 -16.95 25.96 6.84
N THR A 342 -18.20 25.48 6.66
CA THR A 342 -18.59 24.11 7.08
C THR A 342 -17.86 23.05 6.29
N THR A 343 -17.71 23.20 4.96
CA THR A 343 -16.95 22.27 4.12
C THR A 343 -15.46 22.31 4.44
N LEU A 344 -14.86 23.50 4.63
CA LEU A 344 -13.46 23.64 5.03
C LEU A 344 -13.15 22.94 6.37
N LEU A 345 -14.06 23.04 7.34
CA LEU A 345 -13.93 22.36 8.64
C LEU A 345 -14.03 20.83 8.49
N GLY A 346 -14.94 20.35 7.65
CA GLY A 346 -15.01 18.93 7.29
C GLY A 346 -13.70 18.43 6.71
N CYS A 347 -13.11 19.18 5.77
CA CYS A 347 -11.84 18.83 5.16
C CYS A 347 -10.64 18.98 6.11
N LEU A 348 -10.68 19.90 7.07
CA LEU A 348 -9.64 20.07 8.08
C LEU A 348 -9.48 18.80 8.96
N ALA A 349 -10.59 18.10 9.23
CA ALA A 349 -10.56 16.84 9.95
C ALA A 349 -9.79 15.72 9.21
N MET A 350 -9.59 15.84 7.88
CA MET A 350 -8.78 14.92 7.08
C MET A 350 -7.27 15.16 7.25
N ILE A 351 -6.85 16.35 7.69
CA ILE A 351 -5.43 16.65 7.94
C ILE A 351 -5.00 15.94 9.21
N ALA A 352 -4.31 14.82 9.03
CA ALA A 352 -3.95 13.91 10.12
C ALA A 352 -2.44 13.78 10.26
N PRO A 353 -1.85 14.01 11.45
CA PRO A 353 -0.49 13.57 11.71
C PRO A 353 -0.36 12.06 11.49
N GLY A 354 0.67 11.66 10.77
CA GLY A 354 0.95 10.25 10.49
C GLY A 354 0.21 9.63 9.29
N ALA A 355 -0.71 10.36 8.63
CA ALA A 355 -1.38 9.90 7.40
C ALA A 355 -1.20 10.91 6.26
N PRO A 356 -0.02 10.96 5.63
CA PRO A 356 0.30 11.99 4.63
C PRO A 356 -0.64 11.95 3.42
N GLY A 357 -1.15 10.79 3.02
CA GLY A 357 -2.12 10.67 1.94
C GLY A 357 -3.45 11.40 2.23
N LEU A 358 -4.04 11.18 3.41
CA LEU A 358 -5.26 11.89 3.83
C LEU A 358 -5.02 13.38 4.03
N SER A 359 -3.85 13.75 4.56
CA SER A 359 -3.48 15.16 4.75
C SER A 359 -3.35 15.89 3.42
N GLN A 360 -2.81 15.24 2.37
CA GLN A 360 -2.79 15.81 1.04
C GLN A 360 -4.20 16.06 0.48
N LEU A 361 -5.11 15.09 0.65
CA LEU A 361 -6.50 15.25 0.23
C LEU A 361 -7.16 16.45 0.93
N GLY A 362 -6.97 16.56 2.24
CA GLY A 362 -7.49 17.70 3.02
C GLY A 362 -6.92 19.05 2.55
N VAL A 363 -5.60 19.15 2.38
CA VAL A 363 -4.93 20.37 1.90
C VAL A 363 -5.39 20.74 0.49
N PHE A 364 -5.44 19.77 -0.42
CA PHE A 364 -5.89 19.96 -1.79
C PHE A 364 -7.30 20.55 -1.83
N THR A 365 -8.23 19.96 -1.08
CA THR A 365 -9.63 20.38 -1.05
C THR A 365 -9.78 21.75 -0.39
N ILE A 366 -9.12 22.01 0.73
CA ILE A 366 -9.16 23.30 1.44
C ILE A 366 -8.65 24.41 0.54
N ALA A 367 -7.47 24.26 -0.05
CA ALA A 367 -6.88 25.26 -0.94
C ALA A 367 -7.75 25.50 -2.18
N GLY A 368 -8.29 24.41 -2.75
CA GLY A 368 -9.20 24.47 -3.89
C GLY A 368 -10.51 25.21 -3.60
N ILE A 369 -11.18 24.91 -2.49
CA ILE A 369 -12.43 25.59 -2.10
C ILE A 369 -12.17 27.08 -1.86
N ILE A 370 -11.09 27.44 -1.17
CA ILE A 370 -10.72 28.84 -0.96
C ILE A 370 -10.52 29.55 -2.31
N ALA A 371 -9.82 28.91 -3.24
CA ALA A 371 -9.60 29.44 -4.59
C ALA A 371 -10.92 29.59 -5.37
N ALA A 372 -11.82 28.63 -5.31
CA ALA A 372 -13.12 28.70 -5.97
C ALA A 372 -14.02 29.83 -5.41
N VAL A 373 -14.12 29.93 -4.09
CA VAL A 373 -14.91 30.97 -3.41
C VAL A 373 -14.36 32.36 -3.72
N THR A 374 -13.04 32.53 -3.65
CA THR A 374 -12.38 33.81 -3.96
C THR A 374 -12.53 34.20 -5.43
N THR A 375 -12.38 33.26 -6.33
CA THR A 375 -12.60 33.44 -7.78
C THR A 375 -14.05 33.86 -8.05
N THR A 376 -15.01 33.16 -7.46
CA THR A 376 -16.44 33.50 -7.59
C THR A 376 -16.74 34.89 -7.03
N ARG A 377 -16.14 35.26 -5.90
CA ARG A 377 -16.41 36.54 -5.20
C ARG A 377 -15.82 37.75 -5.94
N TRP A 378 -14.61 37.63 -6.48
CA TRP A 378 -13.88 38.79 -7.00
C TRP A 378 -13.70 38.79 -8.51
N LEU A 379 -13.47 37.64 -9.15
CA LEU A 379 -13.23 37.56 -10.59
C LEU A 379 -14.54 37.55 -11.39
N LEU A 380 -15.52 36.72 -11.02
CA LEU A 380 -16.77 36.58 -11.80
C LEU A 380 -17.52 37.92 -11.97
N PRO A 381 -17.66 38.79 -10.95
CA PRO A 381 -18.34 40.09 -11.12
C PRO A 381 -17.63 41.07 -12.07
N VAL A 382 -16.38 40.84 -12.37
CA VAL A 382 -15.62 41.65 -13.31
C VAL A 382 -15.77 41.14 -14.75
N LEU A 383 -15.89 39.84 -14.94
CA LEU A 383 -15.98 39.17 -16.24
C LEU A 383 -17.43 39.11 -16.77
N LEU A 384 -18.41 39.08 -15.88
CA LEU A 384 -19.82 39.07 -16.29
C LEU A 384 -20.26 40.47 -16.71
N PRO A 385 -20.96 40.64 -17.86
CA PRO A 385 -21.51 41.92 -18.28
C PRO A 385 -22.56 42.41 -17.27
N PRO A 386 -22.75 43.75 -17.14
CA PRO A 386 -23.78 44.31 -16.27
C PRO A 386 -25.20 43.82 -16.62
N ASP A 387 -25.46 43.65 -17.92
CA ASP A 387 -26.76 43.21 -18.47
C ASP A 387 -26.88 41.70 -18.64
N TRP A 388 -25.87 40.94 -18.18
CA TRP A 388 -25.91 39.49 -18.30
C TRP A 388 -27.09 38.91 -17.53
N ARG A 389 -27.90 38.09 -18.21
CA ARG A 389 -29.02 37.37 -17.64
C ARG A 389 -28.79 35.87 -17.80
N PRO A 390 -29.09 35.07 -16.75
CA PRO A 390 -29.11 33.61 -16.91
C PRO A 390 -30.21 33.26 -17.91
N ALA A 391 -29.98 32.16 -18.66
CA ALA A 391 -31.07 31.54 -19.43
C ALA A 391 -32.22 31.23 -18.46
N ARG A 392 -33.49 31.35 -18.98
CA ARG A 392 -34.68 31.12 -18.17
C ARG A 392 -34.51 29.85 -17.35
N VAL A 393 -34.73 29.97 -16.03
CA VAL A 393 -34.85 28.80 -15.12
C VAL A 393 -35.77 27.79 -15.83
N ILE A 394 -35.29 26.56 -16.03
CA ILE A 394 -36.09 25.48 -16.64
C ILE A 394 -37.47 25.55 -16.05
N GLY A 395 -38.52 25.71 -16.88
CA GLY A 395 -39.88 25.99 -16.49
C GLY A 395 -40.36 24.99 -15.44
N ALA A 396 -40.09 25.33 -14.20
CA ALA A 396 -40.49 24.58 -13.04
C ALA A 396 -41.99 24.73 -12.88
N GLY A 397 -42.68 23.83 -13.53
CA GLY A 397 -44.13 23.80 -13.50
C GLY A 397 -44.68 23.39 -12.14
N ILE A 398 -45.97 23.18 -12.11
CA ILE A 398 -46.82 22.79 -10.94
C ILE A 398 -46.17 21.67 -10.07
N TRP A 399 -45.35 20.78 -10.63
CA TRP A 399 -44.70 19.72 -9.89
C TRP A 399 -43.67 20.24 -8.86
N MET A 400 -42.98 21.33 -9.17
CA MET A 400 -41.96 21.93 -8.26
C MET A 400 -42.62 22.60 -7.05
N ASP A 401 -43.80 23.25 -7.26
CA ASP A 401 -44.59 23.80 -6.16
C ASP A 401 -45.22 22.70 -5.29
N THR A 402 -45.50 21.54 -5.90
CA THR A 402 -46.00 20.36 -5.19
C THR A 402 -44.93 19.71 -4.32
N LEU A 403 -43.68 19.66 -4.79
CA LEU A 403 -42.52 19.19 -4.02
C LEU A 403 -42.24 20.10 -2.81
N LEU A 404 -42.43 21.41 -2.97
CA LEU A 404 -42.18 22.40 -1.93
C LEU A 404 -43.29 22.47 -0.85
N LYS A 405 -44.40 21.71 -0.95
CA LYS A 405 -45.42 21.63 0.08
C LYS A 405 -44.90 20.91 1.35
N PRO A 406 -44.94 21.55 2.52
CA PRO A 406 -44.43 20.96 3.74
C PRO A 406 -45.28 19.76 4.19
N ARG A 407 -44.64 18.62 4.46
CA ARG A 407 -45.30 17.38 4.93
C ARG A 407 -44.51 16.80 6.12
N PRO A 408 -44.64 17.38 7.32
CA PRO A 408 -43.73 17.06 8.44
C PRO A 408 -43.77 15.60 8.92
N TRP A 409 -44.91 14.92 8.79
CA TRP A 409 -45.06 13.55 9.21
C TRP A 409 -44.23 12.58 8.32
N ARG A 410 -44.03 12.90 7.03
CA ARG A 410 -43.18 12.10 6.11
C ARG A 410 -41.72 12.18 6.50
N ALA A 411 -41.27 13.34 6.92
CA ALA A 411 -39.89 13.52 7.39
C ALA A 411 -39.59 12.66 8.63
N LEU A 412 -40.55 12.68 9.60
CA LEU A 412 -40.42 11.84 10.78
C LEU A 412 -40.48 10.35 10.44
N ALA A 413 -41.39 9.94 9.57
CA ALA A 413 -41.54 8.55 9.15
C ALA A 413 -40.26 8.00 8.43
N VAL A 414 -39.68 8.82 7.55
CA VAL A 414 -38.42 8.45 6.86
C VAL A 414 -37.26 8.35 7.87
N GLY A 415 -37.17 9.27 8.85
CA GLY A 415 -36.14 9.26 9.87
C GLY A 415 -36.22 8.07 10.81
N VAL A 416 -37.41 7.82 11.33
CA VAL A 416 -37.66 6.67 12.21
C VAL A 416 -37.43 5.35 11.43
N GLY A 417 -37.94 5.28 10.19
CA GLY A 417 -37.75 4.12 9.35
C GLY A 417 -36.28 3.85 9.06
N GLY A 418 -35.49 4.87 8.69
CA GLY A 418 -34.05 4.76 8.47
C GLY A 418 -33.29 4.32 9.72
N LEU A 419 -33.65 4.87 10.88
CA LEU A 419 -33.05 4.48 12.16
C LEU A 419 -33.37 3.01 12.51
N LEU A 420 -34.62 2.59 12.32
CA LEU A 420 -35.02 1.18 12.56
C LEU A 420 -34.30 0.21 11.63
N VAL A 421 -34.15 0.56 10.36
CA VAL A 421 -33.37 -0.24 9.39
C VAL A 421 -31.91 -0.31 9.82
N LEU A 422 -31.30 0.81 10.21
CA LEU A 422 -29.92 0.84 10.69
C LEU A 422 -29.75 -0.05 11.93
N LEU A 423 -30.63 0.06 12.92
CA LEU A 423 -30.61 -0.79 14.12
C LEU A 423 -30.77 -2.27 13.79
N ALA A 424 -31.68 -2.61 12.88
CA ALA A 424 -31.89 -3.99 12.45
C ALA A 424 -30.64 -4.56 11.74
N LEU A 425 -29.97 -3.76 10.91
CA LEU A 425 -28.73 -4.12 10.24
C LEU A 425 -27.55 -4.27 11.22
N LEU A 426 -27.43 -3.39 12.20
CA LEU A 426 -26.39 -3.49 13.24
C LEU A 426 -26.57 -4.71 14.15
N ILE A 427 -27.81 -5.15 14.39
CA ILE A 427 -28.09 -6.35 15.20
C ILE A 427 -27.84 -7.65 14.43
N LYS A 428 -28.11 -7.67 13.12
CA LYS A 428 -28.01 -8.86 12.27
C LYS A 428 -26.70 -9.01 11.50
N ALA A 429 -25.89 -7.92 11.43
CA ALA A 429 -24.77 -7.89 10.48
C ALA A 429 -23.50 -8.58 10.99
N PRO A 430 -22.77 -9.24 10.09
CA PRO A 430 -21.36 -9.59 10.27
C PRO A 430 -20.53 -8.30 10.51
N PRO A 431 -19.23 -8.39 10.77
CA PRO A 431 -18.41 -7.24 11.16
C PRO A 431 -18.67 -6.02 10.27
N VAL A 432 -19.12 -4.92 10.90
CA VAL A 432 -19.49 -3.67 10.24
C VAL A 432 -18.29 -3.02 9.55
N TRP A 433 -17.08 -3.35 10.02
CA TRP A 433 -15.84 -2.72 9.60
C TRP A 433 -15.02 -3.65 8.72
N GLU A 434 -14.40 -3.06 7.70
CA GLU A 434 -13.35 -3.70 6.91
C GLU A 434 -11.99 -3.37 7.53
N ASP A 435 -11.42 -4.34 8.21
CA ASP A 435 -10.13 -4.22 8.88
C ASP A 435 -8.98 -4.80 8.03
N ASP A 436 -9.28 -5.42 6.87
CA ASP A 436 -8.28 -5.98 5.97
C ASP A 436 -7.78 -4.91 4.98
N ILE A 437 -6.51 -4.50 5.11
CA ILE A 437 -5.86 -3.58 4.16
C ILE A 437 -5.83 -4.18 2.74
N ALA A 438 -5.73 -5.49 2.62
CA ALA A 438 -5.71 -6.12 1.30
C ALA A 438 -7.01 -5.90 0.52
N ALA A 439 -8.14 -5.77 1.22
CA ALA A 439 -9.43 -5.42 0.62
C ALA A 439 -9.47 -3.98 0.08
N LEU A 440 -8.60 -3.10 0.57
CA LEU A 440 -8.48 -1.70 0.13
C LEU A 440 -7.42 -1.51 -0.97
N SER A 441 -6.67 -2.57 -1.29
CA SER A 441 -5.62 -2.54 -2.31
C SER A 441 -6.22 -2.48 -3.72
N PRO A 442 -5.68 -1.64 -4.62
CA PRO A 442 -6.07 -1.61 -6.02
C PRO A 442 -5.57 -2.83 -6.81
N VAL A 443 -4.88 -3.77 -6.16
CA VAL A 443 -4.27 -4.94 -6.79
C VAL A 443 -5.34 -6.00 -7.07
N PRO A 444 -5.49 -6.48 -8.33
CA PRO A 444 -6.41 -7.56 -8.66
C PRO A 444 -6.13 -8.82 -7.83
N ARG A 445 -7.18 -9.46 -7.32
CA ARG A 445 -7.06 -10.70 -6.51
C ARG A 445 -6.33 -11.82 -7.25
N GLU A 446 -6.44 -11.85 -8.57
CA GLU A 446 -5.73 -12.82 -9.43
C GLU A 446 -4.22 -12.65 -9.35
N LEU A 447 -3.72 -11.41 -9.33
CA LEU A 447 -2.30 -11.13 -9.21
C LEU A 447 -1.76 -11.49 -7.82
N LEU A 448 -2.55 -11.29 -6.77
CA LEU A 448 -2.18 -11.72 -5.40
C LEU A 448 -2.12 -13.24 -5.31
N ARG A 449 -3.05 -13.96 -5.96
CA ARG A 449 -3.00 -15.43 -6.05
C ARG A 449 -1.78 -15.89 -6.84
N LEU A 450 -1.49 -15.27 -7.98
CA LEU A 450 -0.31 -15.56 -8.76
C LEU A 450 0.98 -15.34 -7.96
N ASP A 451 1.05 -14.25 -7.18
CA ASP A 451 2.20 -13.99 -6.29
C ASP A 451 2.38 -15.12 -5.28
N GLN A 452 1.30 -15.54 -4.64
CA GLN A 452 1.33 -16.64 -3.67
C GLN A 452 1.73 -17.98 -4.33
N GLU A 453 1.23 -18.28 -5.52
CA GLU A 453 1.57 -19.49 -6.27
C GLU A 453 3.05 -19.50 -6.69
N LEU A 454 3.57 -18.37 -7.19
CA LEU A 454 4.97 -18.26 -7.57
C LEU A 454 5.91 -18.32 -6.36
N ARG A 455 5.54 -17.67 -5.24
CA ARG A 455 6.31 -17.76 -3.97
C ARG A 455 6.34 -19.17 -3.44
N SER A 456 5.19 -19.83 -3.36
CA SER A 456 5.13 -21.22 -2.89
C SER A 456 5.90 -22.17 -3.80
N GLY A 457 5.85 -21.95 -5.12
CA GLY A 457 6.60 -22.71 -6.11
C GLY A 457 8.12 -22.52 -5.98
N LEU A 458 8.58 -21.32 -5.61
CA LEU A 458 9.99 -21.01 -5.38
C LEU A 458 10.47 -21.39 -3.96
N GLY A 459 9.60 -21.95 -3.12
CA GLY A 459 9.94 -22.29 -1.74
C GLY A 459 10.20 -21.08 -0.84
N ALA A 460 9.77 -19.89 -1.27
CA ALA A 460 9.88 -18.70 -0.45
C ALA A 460 8.96 -18.84 0.78
N PRO A 461 9.44 -18.59 2.00
CA PRO A 461 8.61 -18.69 3.19
C PRO A 461 7.42 -17.73 3.12
N GLU A 462 6.26 -18.18 3.58
CA GLU A 462 5.15 -17.27 3.86
C GLU A 462 5.57 -16.34 5.01
N VAL A 463 5.94 -15.11 4.68
CA VAL A 463 6.39 -14.13 5.67
C VAL A 463 5.17 -13.49 6.32
N GLY A 464 4.34 -14.30 6.98
CA GLY A 464 3.23 -13.79 7.80
C GLY A 464 3.66 -13.49 9.24
N GLN A 465 4.64 -14.24 9.74
CA GLN A 465 5.10 -14.20 11.12
C GLN A 465 6.62 -14.27 11.16
N LEU A 466 7.25 -13.38 11.90
CA LEU A 466 8.70 -13.34 12.02
C LEU A 466 9.14 -12.81 13.39
N ILE A 467 10.38 -13.10 13.76
CA ILE A 467 11.08 -12.41 14.84
C ILE A 467 12.10 -11.47 14.21
N ALA A 468 12.12 -10.23 14.63
CA ALA A 468 13.13 -9.26 14.27
C ALA A 468 14.07 -9.02 15.44
N VAL A 469 15.37 -9.02 15.17
CA VAL A 469 16.44 -8.72 16.11
C VAL A 469 17.18 -7.50 15.61
N THR A 470 17.21 -6.43 16.39
CA THR A 470 17.91 -5.18 16.05
C THR A 470 19.14 -5.01 16.90
N ALA A 471 20.26 -4.60 16.29
CA ALA A 471 21.54 -4.44 16.95
C ALA A 471 22.37 -3.31 16.30
N PRO A 472 23.38 -2.76 17.00
CA PRO A 472 24.22 -1.69 16.43
C PRO A 472 25.04 -2.11 15.22
N ASP A 473 25.46 -3.37 15.15
CA ASP A 473 26.30 -3.93 14.09
C ASP A 473 25.88 -5.35 13.71
N ALA A 474 26.41 -5.87 12.59
CA ALA A 474 26.07 -7.18 12.04
C ALA A 474 26.47 -8.32 12.99
N GLU A 475 27.62 -8.21 13.66
CA GLU A 475 28.13 -9.24 14.56
C GLU A 475 27.20 -9.41 15.77
N THR A 476 26.83 -8.31 16.40
CA THR A 476 25.89 -8.30 17.53
C THR A 476 24.51 -8.83 17.10
N ALA A 477 24.04 -8.48 15.90
CA ALA A 477 22.78 -8.99 15.36
C ALA A 477 22.84 -10.52 15.15
N LEU A 478 23.96 -11.06 14.66
CA LEU A 478 24.17 -12.50 14.50
C LEU A 478 24.22 -13.21 15.84
N GLN A 479 24.97 -12.71 16.81
CA GLN A 479 25.05 -13.29 18.16
C GLN A 479 23.67 -13.37 18.82
N GLN A 480 22.91 -12.29 18.76
CA GLN A 480 21.57 -12.24 19.30
C GLN A 480 20.61 -13.17 18.55
N SER A 481 20.73 -13.26 17.23
CA SER A 481 19.91 -14.18 16.43
C SER A 481 20.25 -15.65 16.71
N GLU A 482 21.49 -15.98 17.09
CA GLU A 482 21.88 -17.32 17.55
C GLU A 482 21.18 -17.72 18.86
N ILE A 483 21.07 -16.78 19.82
CA ILE A 483 20.35 -17.01 21.08
C ILE A 483 18.86 -17.29 20.80
N VAL A 484 18.24 -16.47 19.95
CA VAL A 484 16.84 -16.66 19.57
C VAL A 484 16.67 -17.96 18.78
N ALA A 485 17.60 -18.28 17.88
CA ALA A 485 17.59 -19.52 17.10
C ALA A 485 17.66 -20.77 17.99
N ALA A 486 18.55 -20.78 18.99
CA ALA A 486 18.65 -21.89 19.96
C ALA A 486 17.35 -22.06 20.78
N TRP A 487 16.71 -20.96 21.15
CA TRP A 487 15.42 -20.99 21.82
C TRP A 487 14.31 -21.53 20.88
N LEU A 488 14.32 -21.15 19.61
CA LEU A 488 13.36 -21.64 18.60
C LEU A 488 13.54 -23.12 18.30
N ASP A 489 14.78 -23.64 18.26
CA ASP A 489 15.07 -25.07 18.07
C ASP A 489 14.37 -25.92 19.15
N ALA A 490 14.39 -25.48 20.41
CA ALA A 490 13.67 -26.15 21.50
C ALA A 490 12.15 -26.12 21.28
N ARG A 491 11.61 -24.99 20.84
CA ARG A 491 10.16 -24.84 20.56
C ARG A 491 9.71 -25.63 19.35
N GLN A 492 10.57 -25.80 18.36
CA GLN A 492 10.32 -26.67 17.22
C GLN A 492 10.23 -28.14 17.64
N GLN A 493 11.13 -28.58 18.55
CA GLN A 493 11.06 -29.93 19.11
C GLN A 493 9.79 -30.17 19.92
N GLU A 494 9.28 -29.16 20.63
CA GLU A 494 7.99 -29.19 21.32
C GLU A 494 6.78 -29.13 20.37
N GLY A 495 7.03 -28.91 19.06
CA GLY A 495 5.98 -28.85 18.04
C GLY A 495 5.15 -27.56 18.08
N LEU A 496 5.64 -26.47 18.69
CA LEU A 496 4.98 -25.15 18.72
C LEU A 496 5.12 -24.39 17.40
N LEU A 497 6.12 -24.71 16.60
CA LEU A 497 6.30 -24.21 15.23
C LEU A 497 6.81 -25.34 14.32
N ALA A 498 6.54 -25.22 13.01
CA ALA A 498 6.99 -26.20 12.04
C ALA A 498 8.46 -25.98 11.64
N GLY A 499 8.91 -24.73 11.62
CA GLY A 499 10.28 -24.36 11.30
C GLY A 499 10.50 -22.85 11.33
N TYR A 500 11.76 -22.46 11.17
CA TYR A 500 12.16 -21.07 11.06
C TYR A 500 13.44 -20.94 10.22
N GLU A 501 13.73 -19.76 9.74
CA GLU A 501 14.96 -19.44 9.03
C GLU A 501 15.73 -18.35 9.79
N ALA A 502 17.08 -18.38 9.70
CA ALA A 502 17.92 -17.37 10.35
C ALA A 502 19.24 -17.20 9.57
N ALA A 503 19.74 -15.96 9.47
CA ALA A 503 21.03 -15.68 8.82
C ALA A 503 22.17 -16.43 9.51
N ALA A 504 22.14 -16.57 10.83
CA ALA A 504 23.14 -17.26 11.63
C ALA A 504 23.31 -18.76 11.30
N ARG A 505 22.32 -19.37 10.62
CA ARG A 505 22.45 -20.74 10.10
C ARG A 505 23.38 -20.86 8.90
N TYR A 506 23.49 -19.79 8.11
CA TYR A 506 24.36 -19.69 6.93
C TYR A 506 25.69 -19.03 7.26
N LEU A 507 25.65 -17.99 8.09
CA LEU A 507 26.80 -17.23 8.56
C LEU A 507 26.72 -17.09 10.08
N PRO A 508 27.36 -17.98 10.84
CA PRO A 508 27.47 -17.85 12.30
C PRO A 508 28.22 -16.58 12.69
N SER A 509 27.98 -16.07 13.88
CA SER A 509 28.74 -14.95 14.45
C SER A 509 30.23 -15.25 14.48
N GLN A 510 31.06 -14.22 14.43
CA GLN A 510 32.51 -14.40 14.55
C GLN A 510 32.89 -15.07 15.88
N GLN A 511 32.12 -14.78 16.94
CA GLN A 511 32.29 -15.44 18.22
C GLN A 511 32.09 -16.95 18.11
N THR A 512 31.01 -17.40 17.48
CA THR A 512 30.72 -18.82 17.26
C THR A 512 31.78 -19.47 16.34
N GLN A 513 32.20 -18.76 15.29
CA GLN A 513 33.26 -19.23 14.40
C GLN A 513 34.58 -19.43 15.15
N ARG A 514 34.99 -18.49 16.01
CA ARG A 514 36.19 -18.61 16.85
C ARG A 514 36.08 -19.75 17.87
N GLN A 515 34.92 -19.97 18.45
CA GLN A 515 34.68 -21.12 19.33
C GLN A 515 34.89 -22.44 18.58
N ARG A 516 34.32 -22.57 17.37
CA ARG A 516 34.54 -23.77 16.53
C ARG A 516 36.00 -23.93 16.13
N GLN A 517 36.68 -22.84 15.81
CA GLN A 517 38.10 -22.82 15.51
C GLN A 517 38.95 -23.32 16.70
N ALA A 518 38.59 -22.94 17.93
CA ALA A 518 39.26 -23.41 19.13
C ALA A 518 39.06 -24.91 19.42
N HIS A 519 37.99 -25.51 18.84
CA HIS A 519 37.73 -26.96 18.94
C HIS A 519 38.55 -27.80 17.95
N LEU A 520 39.22 -27.15 16.98
CA LEU A 520 40.05 -27.87 16.02
C LEU A 520 41.31 -28.44 16.73
N PRO A 521 41.62 -29.73 16.52
CA PRO A 521 42.73 -30.39 17.19
C PRO A 521 44.11 -29.89 16.68
N ASP A 522 45.11 -30.11 17.48
CA ASP A 522 46.50 -29.94 17.03
C ASP A 522 46.85 -30.95 15.93
N LEU A 523 47.69 -30.55 14.98
CA LEU A 523 48.03 -31.37 13.82
C LEU A 523 48.69 -32.69 14.19
N GLU A 524 49.53 -32.70 15.24
CA GLU A 524 50.19 -33.90 15.73
C GLU A 524 49.17 -34.89 16.27
N ALA A 525 48.29 -34.42 17.16
CA ALA A 525 47.18 -35.21 17.72
C ALA A 525 46.23 -35.71 16.62
N LEU A 526 45.87 -34.83 15.67
CA LEU A 526 45.01 -35.22 14.54
C LEU A 526 45.65 -36.28 13.65
N THR A 527 46.94 -36.16 13.35
CA THR A 527 47.67 -37.13 12.54
C THR A 527 47.66 -38.49 13.21
N ALA A 528 47.96 -38.54 14.54
CA ALA A 528 47.92 -39.78 15.29
C ALA A 528 46.50 -40.40 15.38
N ASN A 529 45.48 -39.57 15.56
CA ASN A 529 44.08 -40.02 15.60
C ASN A 529 43.62 -40.55 14.23
N LEU A 530 44.00 -39.88 13.14
CA LEU A 530 43.66 -40.25 11.78
C LEU A 530 44.35 -41.56 11.38
N ALA A 531 45.62 -41.76 11.73
CA ALA A 531 46.33 -42.99 11.51
C ALA A 531 45.62 -44.20 12.17
N ARG A 532 45.25 -44.03 13.45
CA ARG A 532 44.48 -45.07 14.19
C ARG A 532 43.08 -45.30 13.58
N ALA A 533 42.43 -44.26 13.12
CA ALA A 533 41.12 -44.36 12.50
C ALA A 533 41.15 -45.05 11.15
N ALA A 534 42.22 -44.86 10.37
CA ALA A 534 42.39 -45.45 9.03
C ALA A 534 42.91 -46.91 9.06
N GLU A 535 43.36 -47.40 10.19
CA GLU A 535 43.92 -48.74 10.37
C GLU A 535 42.91 -49.83 9.93
N GLY A 536 43.32 -50.71 9.00
CA GLY A 536 42.45 -51.76 8.45
C GLY A 536 41.39 -51.28 7.45
N LEU A 537 41.38 -50.01 7.05
CA LEU A 537 40.52 -49.48 5.98
C LEU A 537 41.29 -49.40 4.66
N PRO A 538 40.66 -49.52 3.47
CA PRO A 538 41.30 -49.58 2.16
C PRO A 538 41.69 -48.17 1.65
N PHE A 539 42.32 -47.38 2.48
CA PHE A 539 42.80 -46.05 2.09
C PHE A 539 44.34 -46.06 1.98
N GLN A 540 44.85 -45.42 0.93
CA GLN A 540 46.30 -45.30 0.73
C GLN A 540 46.94 -44.39 1.79
N PRO A 541 48.15 -44.68 2.27
CA PRO A 541 48.89 -43.80 3.13
C PRO A 541 49.06 -42.40 2.48
N GLY A 542 48.89 -41.35 3.25
CA GLY A 542 48.99 -39.96 2.76
C GLY A 542 47.78 -39.40 2.00
N LEU A 543 46.73 -40.21 1.75
CA LEU A 543 45.52 -39.74 1.06
C LEU A 543 44.89 -38.52 1.72
N PHE A 544 44.95 -38.42 3.04
CA PHE A 544 44.32 -37.36 3.82
C PHE A 544 45.26 -36.21 4.20
N THR A 545 46.46 -36.09 3.56
CA THR A 545 47.32 -34.91 3.71
C THR A 545 46.57 -33.60 3.45
N PRO A 546 45.72 -33.48 2.38
CA PRO A 546 44.93 -32.28 2.16
C PRO A 546 43.91 -31.95 3.29
N PHE A 547 43.50 -32.97 4.05
CA PHE A 547 42.67 -32.76 5.24
C PHE A 547 43.46 -32.13 6.39
N LEU A 548 44.68 -32.60 6.64
CA LEU A 548 45.54 -32.03 7.66
C LEU A 548 45.89 -30.58 7.31
N ASP A 549 46.20 -30.29 6.04
CA ASP A 549 46.48 -28.95 5.55
C ASP A 549 45.26 -28.04 5.71
N ALA A 550 44.04 -28.55 5.43
CA ALA A 550 42.81 -27.81 5.57
C ALA A 550 42.49 -27.48 7.05
N ILE A 551 42.75 -28.37 7.99
CA ILE A 551 42.62 -28.10 9.44
C ILE A 551 43.67 -27.07 9.88
N ALA A 552 44.94 -27.18 9.43
CA ALA A 552 45.99 -26.20 9.71
C ALA A 552 45.58 -24.81 9.23
N ALA A 553 45.11 -24.70 8.02
CA ALA A 553 44.60 -23.44 7.46
C ALA A 553 43.39 -22.90 8.24
N ALA A 554 42.43 -23.76 8.60
CA ALA A 554 41.23 -23.37 9.35
C ALA A 554 41.54 -22.85 10.76
N ARG A 555 42.59 -23.33 11.42
CA ARG A 555 43.04 -22.87 12.75
C ARG A 555 43.48 -21.40 12.75
N THR A 556 43.95 -20.87 11.63
CA THR A 556 44.47 -19.50 11.49
C THR A 556 43.65 -18.62 10.59
N ALA A 557 42.62 -19.19 9.95
CA ALA A 557 41.75 -18.44 9.04
C ALA A 557 40.99 -17.32 9.76
N PRO A 558 40.83 -16.13 9.17
CA PRO A 558 39.97 -15.09 9.71
C PRO A 558 38.51 -15.58 9.67
N PRO A 559 37.67 -15.15 10.63
CA PRO A 559 36.23 -15.41 10.55
C PRO A 559 35.61 -14.81 9.30
N VAL A 560 34.71 -15.54 8.72
CA VAL A 560 33.94 -15.13 7.52
C VAL A 560 32.95 -14.05 7.90
N GLN A 561 32.83 -13.00 7.07
CA GLN A 561 31.97 -11.85 7.26
C GLN A 561 30.88 -11.77 6.18
N PRO A 562 29.79 -10.99 6.37
CA PRO A 562 28.75 -10.80 5.36
C PRO A 562 29.30 -10.30 4.02
N GLU A 563 30.37 -9.50 4.06
CA GLU A 563 31.03 -8.91 2.89
C GLU A 563 31.64 -9.95 1.96
N ASP A 564 32.15 -11.05 2.51
CA ASP A 564 32.80 -12.14 1.78
C ASP A 564 31.83 -12.89 0.86
N TRP A 565 30.53 -12.77 1.13
CA TRP A 565 29.46 -13.39 0.37
C TRP A 565 28.78 -12.46 -0.64
N ARG A 566 29.25 -11.21 -0.79
CA ARG A 566 28.63 -10.27 -1.76
C ARG A 566 28.70 -10.83 -3.18
N GLY A 567 27.55 -10.76 -3.86
CA GLY A 567 27.41 -11.25 -5.24
C GLY A 567 27.22 -12.77 -5.38
N THR A 568 27.15 -13.51 -4.26
CA THR A 568 26.89 -14.95 -4.26
C THR A 568 25.42 -15.28 -3.98
N LEU A 569 25.00 -16.53 -4.23
CA LEU A 569 23.66 -17.05 -3.90
C LEU A 569 23.42 -16.98 -2.40
N LEU A 570 24.40 -17.42 -1.65
CA LEU A 570 24.33 -17.41 -0.20
C LEU A 570 24.30 -15.99 0.36
N GLY A 571 25.09 -15.08 -0.24
CA GLY A 571 25.09 -13.67 0.15
C GLY A 571 23.75 -12.97 -0.07
N THR A 572 23.05 -13.28 -1.15
CA THR A 572 21.68 -12.78 -1.35
C THR A 572 20.74 -13.28 -0.26
N ARG A 573 20.84 -14.56 0.11
CA ARG A 573 20.01 -15.14 1.16
C ARG A 573 20.32 -14.58 2.53
N ILE A 574 21.60 -14.46 2.88
CA ILE A 574 22.04 -13.79 4.09
C ILE A 574 21.53 -12.35 4.11
N GLY A 575 21.68 -11.61 3.01
CA GLY A 575 21.26 -10.21 2.91
C GLY A 575 19.75 -9.99 3.02
N ILE A 576 18.91 -10.98 2.71
CA ILE A 576 17.46 -10.94 2.97
C ILE A 576 17.18 -11.06 4.48
N LEU A 577 17.98 -11.85 5.18
CA LEU A 577 17.78 -12.16 6.59
C LEU A 577 18.60 -11.27 7.53
N LEU A 578 19.66 -10.63 7.04
CA LEU A 578 20.55 -9.75 7.81
C LEU A 578 20.95 -8.55 6.94
N PHE A 579 20.52 -7.36 7.31
CA PHE A 579 20.77 -6.15 6.52
C PHE A 579 20.90 -4.90 7.40
N PRO A 580 21.58 -3.84 6.90
CA PRO A 580 21.65 -2.57 7.58
C PRO A 580 20.30 -1.83 7.52
N GLY A 581 19.82 -1.32 8.65
CA GLY A 581 18.67 -0.44 8.78
C GLY A 581 19.07 0.97 9.25
N GLU A 582 18.10 1.88 9.39
CA GLU A 582 18.35 3.26 9.81
C GLU A 582 18.99 3.37 11.23
N ARG A 583 18.76 2.39 12.09
CA ARG A 583 19.21 2.38 13.49
C ARG A 583 20.28 1.31 13.80
N GLY A 584 20.94 0.79 12.79
CA GLY A 584 21.92 -0.28 12.92
C GLY A 584 21.60 -1.46 12.01
N TRP A 585 21.79 -2.69 12.49
CA TRP A 585 21.55 -3.91 11.73
C TRP A 585 20.30 -4.64 12.23
N THR A 586 19.58 -5.25 11.30
CA THR A 586 18.40 -6.05 11.60
C THR A 586 18.59 -7.47 11.08
N ALA A 587 18.40 -8.45 11.98
CA ALA A 587 18.30 -9.85 11.61
C ALA A 587 16.85 -10.30 11.69
N LEU A 588 16.33 -10.90 10.60
CA LEU A 588 14.98 -11.44 10.51
C LEU A 588 15.02 -12.96 10.66
N LEU A 589 14.10 -13.48 11.45
CA LEU A 589 13.86 -14.91 11.61
C LEU A 589 12.41 -15.21 11.19
N PRO A 590 12.15 -15.45 9.90
CA PRO A 590 10.83 -15.90 9.43
C PRO A 590 10.42 -17.21 10.08
N LEU A 591 9.15 -17.29 10.51
CA LEU A 591 8.59 -18.47 11.18
C LEU A 591 7.57 -19.14 10.28
N SER A 592 7.43 -20.47 10.41
CA SER A 592 6.42 -21.26 9.70
C SER A 592 5.66 -22.16 10.66
N GLY A 593 4.33 -22.28 10.45
CA GLY A 593 3.47 -23.20 11.18
C GLY A 593 3.39 -22.93 12.68
N VAL A 594 3.39 -21.65 13.08
CA VAL A 594 3.25 -21.25 14.50
C VAL A 594 1.84 -21.58 14.99
N LYS A 595 1.74 -22.40 16.05
CA LYS A 595 0.46 -22.84 16.63
C LYS A 595 -0.11 -21.82 17.63
N ASN A 596 0.74 -21.15 18.39
CA ASN A 596 0.32 -20.18 19.40
C ASN A 596 1.14 -18.89 19.32
N PRO A 597 0.74 -17.94 18.46
CA PRO A 597 1.47 -16.67 18.27
C PRO A 597 1.58 -15.83 19.54
N GLN A 598 0.52 -15.79 20.34
CA GLN A 598 0.48 -14.97 21.57
C GLN A 598 1.45 -15.50 22.62
N TRP A 599 1.51 -16.83 22.79
CA TRP A 599 2.44 -17.45 23.70
C TRP A 599 3.89 -17.20 23.27
N LEU A 600 4.18 -17.34 21.97
CA LEU A 600 5.52 -17.10 21.42
C LEU A 600 5.97 -15.66 21.67
N ALA A 601 5.09 -14.69 21.42
CA ALA A 601 5.38 -13.28 21.64
C ALA A 601 5.64 -12.96 23.12
N ALA A 602 4.88 -13.55 24.03
CA ALA A 602 5.01 -13.31 25.48
C ALA A 602 6.24 -13.97 26.12
N ASN A 603 6.76 -15.06 25.53
CA ASN A 603 7.86 -15.85 26.08
C ASN A 603 9.17 -15.71 25.28
N LEU A 604 9.22 -14.75 24.35
CA LEU A 604 10.43 -14.49 23.58
C LEU A 604 11.57 -14.09 24.54
N PRO A 605 12.80 -14.63 24.36
CA PRO A 605 13.93 -14.23 25.17
C PRO A 605 14.17 -12.71 25.03
N SER A 606 13.70 -11.95 26.00
CA SER A 606 13.95 -10.52 26.11
C SER A 606 14.90 -10.28 27.28
N SER A 607 16.11 -9.88 27.00
CA SER A 607 17.07 -9.42 28.01
C SER A 607 17.50 -8.00 27.66
N GLN A 608 18.19 -7.31 28.59
CA GLN A 608 18.85 -6.04 28.28
C GLN A 608 19.86 -6.17 27.12
N ALA A 609 20.27 -7.41 26.80
CA ALA A 609 21.20 -7.73 25.70
C ALA A 609 20.50 -8.13 24.40
N THR A 610 19.18 -8.42 24.39
CA THR A 610 18.51 -8.96 23.22
C THR A 610 17.29 -8.11 22.87
N HIS A 611 17.42 -7.25 21.87
CA HIS A 611 16.30 -6.47 21.32
C HIS A 611 15.57 -7.30 20.26
N ALA A 612 14.93 -8.39 20.69
CA ALA A 612 14.14 -9.26 19.85
C ALA A 612 12.64 -9.00 20.05
N PHE A 613 11.88 -8.91 18.98
CA PHE A 613 10.44 -8.76 19.03
C PHE A 613 9.75 -9.60 17.99
N TYR A 614 8.62 -10.17 18.39
CA TYR A 614 7.76 -10.96 17.51
C TYR A 614 6.86 -10.04 16.70
N LEU A 615 6.78 -10.31 15.41
CA LEU A 615 5.97 -9.57 14.46
C LEU A 615 5.02 -10.54 13.75
N ASP A 616 3.72 -10.33 13.92
CA ASP A 616 2.68 -10.88 13.08
C ASP A 616 2.22 -9.77 12.13
N LEU A 617 2.69 -9.84 10.88
CA LEU A 617 2.43 -8.81 9.87
C LEU A 617 0.95 -8.55 9.67
N ARG A 618 0.12 -9.60 9.68
CA ARG A 618 -1.33 -9.47 9.51
C ARG A 618 -1.98 -8.86 10.75
N ALA A 619 -1.64 -9.36 11.94
CA ALA A 619 -2.19 -8.84 13.18
C ALA A 619 -1.78 -7.40 13.42
N GLU A 620 -0.52 -7.04 13.15
CA GLU A 620 -0.02 -5.68 13.30
C GLU A 620 -0.66 -4.72 12.29
N THR A 621 -0.79 -5.15 11.06
CA THR A 621 -1.50 -4.41 10.02
C THR A 621 -2.95 -4.13 10.42
N ASN A 622 -3.66 -5.13 10.92
CA ASN A 622 -5.05 -4.97 11.40
C ASN A 622 -5.12 -4.06 12.64
N ARG A 623 -4.14 -4.14 13.54
CA ARG A 623 -4.04 -3.24 14.71
C ARG A 623 -3.83 -1.79 14.29
N LEU A 624 -2.97 -1.56 13.30
CA LEU A 624 -2.76 -0.22 12.72
C LEU A 624 -4.06 0.33 12.13
N VAL A 625 -4.80 -0.48 11.35
CA VAL A 625 -6.10 -0.07 10.77
C VAL A 625 -7.12 0.27 11.86
N SER A 626 -7.24 -0.57 12.88
CA SER A 626 -8.18 -0.34 13.98
C SER A 626 -7.81 0.90 14.80
N GLY A 627 -6.52 1.17 15.04
CA GLY A 627 -6.03 2.38 15.67
C GLY A 627 -6.36 3.64 14.85
N PHE A 628 -6.22 3.55 13.54
CA PHE A 628 -6.64 4.61 12.61
C PHE A 628 -8.12 4.90 12.69
N ARG A 629 -8.94 3.86 12.68
CA ARG A 629 -10.39 3.99 12.81
C ARG A 629 -10.77 4.73 14.07
N ALA A 630 -10.18 4.38 15.22
CA ALA A 630 -10.42 5.05 16.49
C ALA A 630 -10.07 6.56 16.41
N THR A 631 -8.88 6.86 15.87
CA THR A 631 -8.44 8.25 15.68
C THR A 631 -9.32 9.01 14.68
N ALA A 632 -9.73 8.36 13.58
CA ALA A 632 -10.62 8.95 12.58
C ALA A 632 -12.01 9.25 13.17
N LEU A 633 -12.58 8.34 13.96
CA LEU A 633 -13.86 8.55 14.66
C LEU A 633 -13.79 9.69 15.67
N GLN A 634 -12.70 9.79 16.43
CA GLN A 634 -12.49 10.91 17.35
C GLN A 634 -12.45 12.26 16.61
N ARG A 635 -11.75 12.31 15.47
CA ARG A 635 -11.67 13.53 14.65
C ARG A 635 -12.99 13.86 13.98
N LEU A 636 -13.72 12.85 13.50
CA LEU A 636 -15.09 13.01 12.99
C LEU A 636 -15.96 13.70 14.04
N THR A 637 -15.88 13.26 15.29
CA THR A 637 -16.63 13.86 16.41
C THR A 637 -16.26 15.34 16.60
N TRP A 638 -14.95 15.66 16.61
CA TRP A 638 -14.51 17.06 16.69
C TRP A 638 -14.92 17.88 15.46
N GLY A 639 -14.88 17.31 14.27
CA GLY A 639 -15.36 17.94 13.03
C GLY A 639 -16.84 18.29 13.12
N VAL A 640 -17.67 17.37 13.59
CA VAL A 640 -19.10 17.60 13.81
C VAL A 640 -19.32 18.73 14.83
N VAL A 641 -18.64 18.70 15.97
CA VAL A 641 -18.74 19.73 17.02
C VAL A 641 -18.38 21.12 16.45
N LEU A 642 -17.30 21.22 15.69
CA LEU A 642 -16.86 22.46 15.06
C LEU A 642 -17.87 22.97 14.03
N ILE A 643 -18.42 22.07 13.18
CA ILE A 643 -19.46 22.44 12.21
C ILE A 643 -20.71 22.97 12.93
N VAL A 644 -21.16 22.28 13.99
CA VAL A 644 -22.31 22.75 14.82
C VAL A 644 -22.01 24.14 15.39
N ALA A 645 -20.82 24.36 15.93
CA ALA A 645 -20.42 25.65 16.51
C ALA A 645 -20.41 26.76 15.45
N VAL A 646 -19.85 26.52 14.26
CA VAL A 646 -19.78 27.50 13.17
C VAL A 646 -21.18 27.81 12.63
N VAL A 647 -22.03 26.81 12.46
CA VAL A 647 -23.42 27.00 12.04
C VAL A 647 -24.19 27.81 13.10
N TRP A 648 -23.96 27.53 14.39
CA TRP A 648 -24.58 28.29 15.49
C TRP A 648 -24.11 29.76 15.51
N VAL A 649 -22.83 30.01 15.37
CA VAL A 649 -22.28 31.39 15.29
C VAL A 649 -22.82 32.12 14.06
N GLY A 650 -22.96 31.42 12.93
CA GLY A 650 -23.50 31.99 11.69
C GLY A 650 -24.97 32.32 11.74
N LEU A 651 -25.79 31.44 12.29
CA LEU A 651 -27.25 31.60 12.35
C LEU A 651 -27.75 32.28 13.64
N ARG A 652 -26.96 32.25 14.72
CA ARG A 652 -27.28 32.80 16.04
C ARG A 652 -28.65 32.33 16.58
N SER A 653 -29.10 31.16 16.18
CA SER A 653 -30.39 30.58 16.53
C SER A 653 -30.32 29.06 16.57
N TRP A 654 -30.62 28.43 17.70
CA TRP A 654 -30.66 26.97 17.83
C TRP A 654 -31.71 26.34 16.90
N ARG A 655 -32.84 27.05 16.68
CA ARG A 655 -33.87 26.60 15.73
C ARG A 655 -33.31 26.52 14.30
N GLY A 656 -32.55 27.54 13.91
CA GLY A 656 -31.85 27.57 12.62
C GLY A 656 -30.80 26.44 12.50
N VAL A 657 -30.05 26.18 13.57
CA VAL A 657 -29.07 25.08 13.63
C VAL A 657 -29.74 23.73 13.43
N ILE A 658 -30.83 23.47 14.17
CA ILE A 658 -31.60 22.22 14.02
C ILE A 658 -32.16 22.09 12.61
N ALA A 659 -32.75 23.18 12.07
CA ALA A 659 -33.30 23.15 10.71
C ALA A 659 -32.26 22.90 9.61
N ALA A 660 -31.01 23.37 9.82
CA ALA A 660 -29.90 23.15 8.87
C ALA A 660 -29.28 21.76 9.03
N LEU A 661 -29.11 21.25 10.26
CA LEU A 661 -28.35 20.02 10.53
C LEU A 661 -29.21 18.75 10.58
N ALA A 662 -30.50 18.84 10.99
CA ALA A 662 -31.37 17.66 11.07
C ALA A 662 -31.49 16.90 9.73
N PRO A 663 -31.61 17.55 8.56
CA PRO A 663 -31.68 16.86 7.29
C PRO A 663 -30.42 16.06 6.98
N VAL A 664 -29.25 16.63 7.22
CA VAL A 664 -27.97 15.95 6.93
C VAL A 664 -27.69 14.82 7.93
N THR A 665 -28.05 15.02 9.21
CA THR A 665 -27.91 13.92 10.20
C THR A 665 -28.75 12.71 9.79
N MET A 666 -29.97 12.94 9.32
CA MET A 666 -30.82 11.88 8.81
C MET A 666 -30.25 11.23 7.55
N ALA A 667 -29.70 12.02 6.64
CA ALA A 667 -29.07 11.53 5.44
C ALA A 667 -27.84 10.66 5.77
N LEU A 668 -27.04 11.01 6.76
CA LEU A 668 -25.90 10.22 7.21
C LEU A 668 -26.35 8.86 7.76
N ILE A 669 -27.40 8.82 8.60
CA ILE A 669 -27.98 7.58 9.12
C ILE A 669 -28.48 6.70 7.96
N PHE A 670 -29.22 7.30 7.03
CA PHE A 670 -29.73 6.61 5.85
C PHE A 670 -28.61 6.07 4.96
N THR A 671 -27.54 6.86 4.75
CA THR A 671 -26.38 6.45 3.93
C THR A 671 -25.71 5.24 4.53
N VAL A 672 -25.44 5.23 5.83
CA VAL A 672 -24.83 4.08 6.52
C VAL A 672 -25.75 2.85 6.43
N ALA A 673 -27.08 3.05 6.63
CA ALA A 673 -28.04 1.96 6.51
C ALA A 673 -28.07 1.35 5.09
N VAL A 674 -28.02 2.16 4.06
CA VAL A 674 -28.00 1.70 2.66
C VAL A 674 -26.69 0.98 2.35
N LEU A 675 -25.54 1.51 2.74
CA LEU A 675 -24.23 0.89 2.52
C LEU A 675 -24.18 -0.51 3.16
N LEU A 676 -24.58 -0.63 4.43
CA LEU A 676 -24.65 -1.93 5.11
C LEU A 676 -25.68 -2.87 4.47
N GLY A 677 -26.81 -2.33 4.00
CA GLY A 677 -27.84 -3.09 3.27
C GLY A 677 -27.38 -3.63 1.92
N LEU A 678 -26.44 -2.94 1.25
CA LEU A 678 -25.77 -3.39 0.03
C LEU A 678 -24.67 -4.42 0.31
N GLY A 679 -24.37 -4.72 1.59
CA GLY A 679 -23.30 -5.64 1.98
C GLY A 679 -21.91 -5.01 1.98
N GLU A 680 -21.81 -3.68 1.84
CA GLU A 680 -20.54 -2.96 1.92
C GLU A 680 -20.09 -2.87 3.39
N ARG A 681 -18.80 -3.19 3.64
CA ARG A 681 -18.19 -2.99 4.96
C ARG A 681 -17.59 -1.59 5.04
N LEU A 682 -17.77 -0.95 6.17
CA LEU A 682 -17.28 0.42 6.36
C LEU A 682 -15.77 0.43 6.50
N SER A 683 -15.11 1.14 5.61
CA SER A 683 -13.67 1.41 5.63
C SER A 683 -13.37 2.85 6.06
N LEU A 684 -12.09 3.18 6.21
CA LEU A 684 -11.63 4.54 6.47
C LEU A 684 -12.13 5.53 5.40
N PHE A 685 -12.22 5.11 4.14
CA PHE A 685 -12.69 5.94 3.03
C PHE A 685 -14.18 6.28 3.16
N HIS A 686 -14.98 5.36 3.68
CA HIS A 686 -16.39 5.65 4.00
C HIS A 686 -16.51 6.70 5.12
N LEU A 687 -15.68 6.63 6.17
CA LEU A 687 -15.68 7.63 7.25
C LEU A 687 -15.32 9.03 6.76
N VAL A 688 -14.28 9.13 5.94
CA VAL A 688 -13.88 10.40 5.31
C VAL A 688 -15.00 10.94 4.42
N SER A 689 -15.64 10.07 3.66
CA SER A 689 -16.75 10.43 2.78
C SER A 689 -18.01 10.89 3.53
N LEU A 690 -18.29 10.31 4.70
CA LEU A 690 -19.39 10.79 5.56
C LEU A 690 -19.15 12.20 6.07
N LEU A 691 -17.87 12.59 6.33
CA LEU A 691 -17.54 13.99 6.63
C LEU A 691 -17.79 14.92 5.44
N LEU A 692 -17.47 14.47 4.25
CA LEU A 692 -17.73 15.22 3.02
C LEU A 692 -19.23 15.37 2.80
N VAL A 693 -20.01 14.29 2.98
CA VAL A 693 -21.49 14.33 2.94
C VAL A 693 -22.03 15.31 3.98
N LEU A 694 -21.46 15.35 5.18
CA LEU A 694 -21.85 16.32 6.20
C LEU A 694 -21.64 17.76 5.71
N GLY A 695 -20.45 18.07 5.13
CA GLY A 695 -20.15 19.39 4.56
C GLY A 695 -21.14 19.81 3.49
N ILE A 696 -21.28 19.00 2.43
CA ILE A 696 -22.19 19.28 1.30
C ILE A 696 -23.66 19.30 1.75
N GLY A 697 -24.03 18.38 2.61
CA GLY A 697 -25.42 18.24 3.08
C GLY A 697 -25.91 19.40 3.92
N VAL A 698 -25.01 20.01 4.71
CA VAL A 698 -25.34 21.24 5.49
C VAL A 698 -25.69 22.39 4.56
N ASP A 699 -25.09 22.49 3.39
CA ASP A 699 -25.37 23.54 2.42
C ASP A 699 -26.82 23.49 1.95
N TYR A 700 -27.36 22.32 1.67
CA TYR A 700 -28.79 22.16 1.33
C TYR A 700 -29.67 22.61 2.48
N GLY A 701 -29.36 22.24 3.72
CA GLY A 701 -30.08 22.67 4.91
C GLY A 701 -30.05 24.19 5.09
N LEU A 702 -28.90 24.83 4.95
CA LEU A 702 -28.70 26.26 5.08
C LEU A 702 -29.48 27.06 4.02
N PHE A 703 -29.43 26.65 2.77
CA PHE A 703 -30.15 27.33 1.69
C PHE A 703 -31.65 27.18 1.79
N PHE A 704 -32.18 25.99 2.13
CA PHE A 704 -33.61 25.79 2.32
C PHE A 704 -34.14 26.43 3.60
N SER A 705 -33.33 26.64 4.63
CA SER A 705 -33.68 27.32 5.88
C SER A 705 -33.68 28.84 5.73
N ARG A 706 -33.18 29.39 4.63
CA ARG A 706 -33.16 30.83 4.40
C ARG A 706 -34.57 31.38 4.24
N PRO A 707 -34.95 32.48 4.95
CA PRO A 707 -36.23 33.12 4.75
C PRO A 707 -36.32 33.66 3.32
N ALA A 708 -37.19 33.08 2.51
CA ALA A 708 -37.47 33.56 1.17
C ALA A 708 -38.83 34.28 1.17
N ALA A 709 -38.78 35.58 0.99
CA ALA A 709 -39.98 36.43 1.01
C ALA A 709 -40.86 36.18 -0.25
N ASP A 710 -40.25 35.73 -1.38
CA ASP A 710 -40.91 35.63 -2.67
C ASP A 710 -40.90 34.17 -3.19
N PRO A 711 -41.99 33.66 -3.78
CA PRO A 711 -42.04 32.38 -4.47
C PRO A 711 -40.96 32.22 -5.56
N VAL A 712 -40.60 33.33 -6.23
CA VAL A 712 -39.52 33.32 -7.27
C VAL A 712 -38.18 32.93 -6.67
N GLN A 713 -37.78 33.53 -5.53
CA GLN A 713 -36.53 33.19 -4.86
C GLN A 713 -36.48 31.72 -4.42
N ARG A 714 -37.63 31.17 -4.04
CA ARG A 714 -37.71 29.75 -3.65
C ARG A 714 -37.43 28.81 -4.83
N ARG A 715 -38.03 29.14 -6.00
CA ARG A 715 -37.76 28.36 -7.22
C ARG A 715 -36.33 28.49 -7.66
N GLN A 716 -35.73 29.67 -7.53
CA GLN A 716 -34.32 29.90 -7.81
C GLN A 716 -33.38 29.07 -6.89
N THR A 717 -33.70 29.06 -5.59
CA THR A 717 -32.94 28.22 -4.63
C THR A 717 -33.07 26.74 -4.96
N LEU A 718 -34.28 26.24 -5.22
CA LEU A 718 -34.46 24.82 -5.58
C LEU A 718 -33.74 24.47 -6.89
N HIS A 719 -33.82 25.36 -7.88
CA HIS A 719 -33.07 25.18 -9.13
C HIS A 719 -31.55 25.10 -8.91
N ALA A 720 -31.00 26.05 -8.13
CA ALA A 720 -29.57 26.03 -7.79
C ALA A 720 -29.18 24.72 -7.11
N LEU A 721 -29.91 24.29 -6.10
CA LEU A 721 -29.61 23.08 -5.36
C LEU A 721 -29.81 21.79 -6.18
N LEU A 722 -30.77 21.77 -7.13
CA LEU A 722 -30.94 20.67 -8.08
C LEU A 722 -29.70 20.55 -9.02
N VAL A 723 -29.20 21.67 -9.51
CA VAL A 723 -27.98 21.69 -10.35
C VAL A 723 -26.78 21.23 -9.53
N CYS A 724 -26.60 21.73 -8.32
CA CYS A 724 -25.52 21.33 -7.40
C CYS A 724 -25.60 19.83 -7.05
N CYS A 725 -26.80 19.35 -6.69
CA CYS A 725 -27.03 17.92 -6.45
C CYS A 725 -26.74 17.06 -7.70
N GLY A 726 -27.22 17.51 -8.88
CA GLY A 726 -26.99 16.81 -10.16
C GLY A 726 -25.51 16.74 -10.53
N SER A 727 -24.75 17.84 -10.35
CA SER A 727 -23.30 17.86 -10.60
C SER A 727 -22.54 16.95 -9.64
N ALA A 728 -22.86 17.00 -8.35
CA ALA A 728 -22.27 16.11 -7.36
C ALA A 728 -22.58 14.62 -7.65
N LEU A 729 -23.84 14.29 -7.95
CA LEU A 729 -24.24 12.92 -8.33
C LEU A 729 -23.55 12.44 -9.61
N THR A 730 -23.30 13.32 -10.56
CA THR A 730 -22.57 12.97 -11.79
C THR A 730 -21.11 12.59 -11.46
N VAL A 731 -20.41 13.41 -10.68
CA VAL A 731 -19.01 13.15 -10.33
C VAL A 731 -18.88 11.94 -9.42
N PHE A 732 -19.59 11.93 -8.30
CA PHE A 732 -19.49 10.85 -7.33
C PHE A 732 -20.14 9.55 -7.82
N GLY A 733 -21.18 9.63 -8.67
CA GLY A 733 -21.75 8.48 -9.33
C GLY A 733 -20.78 7.80 -10.29
N MET A 734 -19.98 8.57 -11.03
CA MET A 734 -18.90 8.01 -11.84
C MET A 734 -17.80 7.37 -10.96
N LEU A 735 -17.42 8.01 -9.87
CA LEU A 735 -16.48 7.41 -8.90
C LEU A 735 -17.02 6.10 -8.28
N ALA A 736 -18.33 6.00 -8.10
CA ALA A 736 -18.96 4.78 -7.58
C ALA A 736 -18.84 3.57 -8.54
N THR A 737 -18.57 3.80 -9.83
CA THR A 737 -18.32 2.74 -10.83
C THR A 737 -16.85 2.33 -10.90
N SER A 738 -15.97 2.96 -10.14
CA SER A 738 -14.53 2.68 -10.10
C SER A 738 -14.23 1.24 -9.66
N GLU A 739 -13.26 0.61 -10.28
CA GLU A 739 -12.70 -0.67 -9.83
C GLU A 739 -11.79 -0.50 -8.61
N LEU A 740 -11.30 0.72 -8.36
CA LEU A 740 -10.48 1.04 -7.19
C LEU A 740 -11.34 1.10 -5.93
N PRO A 741 -11.13 0.22 -4.92
CA PRO A 741 -11.99 0.14 -3.75
C PRO A 741 -12.13 1.47 -2.99
N ALA A 742 -11.05 2.26 -2.93
CA ALA A 742 -11.04 3.58 -2.29
C ALA A 742 -11.95 4.58 -3.00
N LEU A 743 -11.86 4.69 -4.33
CA LEU A 743 -12.68 5.61 -5.12
C LEU A 743 -14.14 5.18 -5.14
N ARG A 744 -14.40 3.88 -5.28
CA ARG A 744 -15.74 3.31 -5.21
C ARG A 744 -16.41 3.57 -3.87
N ALA A 745 -15.71 3.36 -2.75
CA ALA A 745 -16.23 3.64 -1.42
C ALA A 745 -16.62 5.11 -1.25
N ILE A 746 -15.76 6.04 -1.72
CA ILE A 746 -16.03 7.47 -1.71
C ILE A 746 -17.23 7.79 -2.61
N GLY A 747 -17.22 7.31 -3.85
CA GLY A 747 -18.27 7.54 -4.83
C GLY A 747 -19.64 7.09 -4.35
N LEU A 748 -19.76 5.84 -3.88
CA LEU A 748 -21.01 5.29 -3.34
C LEU A 748 -21.51 6.08 -2.14
N THR A 749 -20.65 6.33 -1.13
CA THR A 749 -21.02 7.02 0.08
C THR A 749 -21.54 8.43 -0.19
N VAL A 750 -20.79 9.18 -1.03
CA VAL A 750 -21.16 10.57 -1.30
C VAL A 750 -22.38 10.65 -2.22
N SER A 751 -22.49 9.79 -3.23
CA SER A 751 -23.68 9.77 -4.09
C SER A 751 -24.95 9.51 -3.31
N ILE A 752 -24.97 8.46 -2.47
CA ILE A 752 -26.12 8.14 -1.62
C ILE A 752 -26.36 9.28 -0.63
N GLY A 753 -25.29 9.78 0.01
CA GLY A 753 -25.37 10.82 1.02
C GLY A 753 -25.88 12.17 0.49
N VAL A 754 -25.42 12.59 -0.68
CA VAL A 754 -25.84 13.83 -1.34
C VAL A 754 -27.33 13.75 -1.76
N ALA A 755 -27.71 12.62 -2.40
CA ALA A 755 -29.12 12.40 -2.77
C ALA A 755 -30.04 12.38 -1.56
N ALA A 756 -29.61 11.71 -0.48
CA ALA A 756 -30.35 11.65 0.77
C ALA A 756 -30.43 13.02 1.46
N SER A 757 -29.31 13.78 1.51
CA SER A 757 -29.23 15.11 2.12
C SER A 757 -30.12 16.11 1.40
N PHE A 758 -30.07 16.13 0.06
CA PHE A 758 -30.94 16.96 -0.74
C PHE A 758 -32.42 16.61 -0.51
N SER A 759 -32.79 15.33 -0.53
CA SER A 759 -34.17 14.86 -0.32
C SER A 759 -34.65 15.17 1.09
N ALA A 760 -33.83 14.94 2.11
CA ALA A 760 -34.15 15.25 3.50
C ALA A 760 -34.31 16.77 3.72
N ALA A 761 -33.41 17.59 3.15
CA ALA A 761 -33.50 19.04 3.25
C ALA A 761 -34.75 19.59 2.58
N LEU A 762 -35.13 19.08 1.43
CA LEU A 762 -36.37 19.45 0.72
C LEU A 762 -37.61 19.19 1.57
N VAL A 763 -37.64 18.08 2.33
CA VAL A 763 -38.79 17.64 3.13
C VAL A 763 -38.82 18.28 4.52
N MET A 764 -37.66 18.48 5.17
CA MET A 764 -37.53 18.79 6.60
C MET A 764 -37.25 20.27 6.93
N ALA A 765 -36.42 20.95 6.12
CA ALA A 765 -35.86 22.25 6.52
C ALA A 765 -36.95 23.32 6.79
N ARG A 766 -38.05 23.32 6.05
CA ARG A 766 -39.17 24.25 6.21
C ARG A 766 -40.16 23.93 7.33
N PRO A 767 -40.67 22.70 7.45
CA PRO A 767 -41.57 22.36 8.53
C PRO A 767 -40.99 22.62 9.91
N LEU A 768 -39.67 22.44 10.10
CA LEU A 768 -38.97 22.70 11.35
C LEU A 768 -38.97 24.20 11.71
N LEU A 769 -38.81 25.11 10.75
CA LEU A 769 -38.87 26.53 10.98
C LEU A 769 -40.29 27.03 11.31
N ILE A 770 -41.34 26.50 10.66
CA ILE A 770 -42.73 26.87 10.88
C ILE A 770 -43.25 26.41 12.25
N ARG A 771 -42.85 25.19 12.70
CA ARG A 771 -43.31 24.66 14.01
C ARG A 771 -42.56 25.25 15.22
N MET A 772 -41.39 25.84 15.01
CA MET A 772 -40.58 26.42 16.08
C MET A 772 -40.77 27.96 16.19
N GLY A 773 -41.47 28.63 15.27
CA GLY A 773 -41.90 30.03 15.32
C GLY A 773 -43.22 30.16 15.94
#